data_b71c61777ce9ccf91ba45aefffe9d9fe
#
_entry.id   b71c61777ce9ccf91ba45aefffe9d9fe
#
_cell.length_a   1.000
_cell.length_b   1.000
_cell.length_c   1.000
_cell.angle_alpha   90.00
_cell.angle_beta   90.00
_cell.angle_gamma   90.00
#
_symmetry.space_group_name_H-M   'P 1'
#
loop_
_entity.id
_entity.type
_entity.pdbx_description
1 polymer ?
#
loop_
_entity_poly.entity_id
_entity_poly.type
_entity_poly.pdbx_seq_one_letter_code
_entity_poly.pdbx_strand_id
1 'polypeptide(L)'
;MSMQQDIQELNLEDVMGDRFGRYSKYIIQDRALPDIRDGLKPVQRRILYAMFVEGNTSEKQFRKSAKTVGNVIGNYHPHGDSSVYEAMVRLSQDWKLRDVLVEMHGNNGSMDGDPAAAMRYTEARLSKISEELLRDLDKKTVDFVLNFDDTEEEPTVLPARFPNLLVNGATGISAGYATEIPTHNLGEVIDATIHTIDHPKATVKELMQFVKGPDFPTGAIIQGIDELEQAYETGKGKVVICSKTSIESIKGGKSQIVVTEIPYEVNKALLVKKIDEIRLNKKIEGIAEVRDESDRTGLQIVIELKKEANAEGILNYLLKNTELQINYNFNMVAIDARRPMQVGLKKILDSYIAHQKEVITKRTQFDLNKAQDRLHIVDGLMKALSILDEVIALIRNSNDKKDAKEKLVETYDFTMTQAEAIVSLQLYRLTNTDITILQEEKLDLNERVATLTSILKSEKTLLQVMKQELRELKKKYATPRLTEIQAEIKEIKIETEILIPEEEVYVVATKQGYYKRVSPRSFSSSAPEENGLREGDEVLLVQKVSTLDHLILFTSKGNYLHLPVHEIPEAKWKDVGHHLSQSISLATNEIILAGIVKEKDSNDAYQDWTVVFFTKEGLVKQTALNEFNTYRGYKTRTSNAIKLKTATDEVVAIELVPNQEQEIFIVTHCGFGLRYELSEVPVVGTVASGVKAINLRKDDFVAGAMVYSPEHKVVSAFLATQRGAVKRFNVLEVSMLTRAKRGLMVLRELKSNPHRVVYLDGTVTSKQEYIVISTNGEIKEIRPMDLSLVDRTSNGSALLNDTDGLTKTVLKKFVYDF
;
A
#
# COMPACT_ATOMS: atom_id res chain seq x y z
N MET A 1 -36.44 -48.43 23.91
CA MET A 1 -35.97 -48.05 22.57
C MET A 1 -34.67 -47.28 22.76
N SER A 2 -33.53 -47.95 22.55
CA SER A 2 -32.23 -47.31 22.55
C SER A 2 -32.10 -46.48 21.30
N MET A 3 -31.95 -45.14 21.42
CA MET A 3 -31.49 -44.32 20.35
C MET A 3 -30.05 -44.72 20.02
N GLN A 4 -29.82 -45.50 18.98
CA GLN A 4 -28.53 -45.61 18.35
C GLN A 4 -28.23 -44.22 17.76
N GLN A 5 -27.31 -43.47 18.38
CA GLN A 5 -26.73 -42.33 17.75
C GLN A 5 -25.85 -42.84 16.61
N ASP A 6 -26.27 -42.57 15.38
CA ASP A 6 -25.43 -42.76 14.19
C ASP A 6 -24.24 -41.79 14.30
N ILE A 7 -23.13 -42.29 14.81
CA ILE A 7 -21.85 -41.56 14.82
C ILE A 7 -21.26 -41.68 13.40
N GLN A 8 -21.33 -40.61 12.65
CA GLN A 8 -20.61 -40.52 11.39
C GLN A 8 -19.18 -40.08 11.63
N GLU A 9 -18.22 -40.93 11.26
CA GLU A 9 -16.81 -40.51 11.17
C GLU A 9 -16.63 -39.65 9.92
N LEU A 10 -16.29 -38.38 10.12
CA LEU A 10 -15.97 -37.44 9.06
C LEU A 10 -14.48 -37.11 9.12
N ASN A 11 -13.84 -37.08 7.95
CA ASN A 11 -12.46 -36.65 7.83
C ASN A 11 -12.35 -35.16 8.18
N LEU A 12 -11.48 -34.78 9.10
CA LEU A 12 -11.32 -33.38 9.52
C LEU A 12 -10.99 -32.47 8.35
N GLU A 13 -10.18 -32.94 7.41
CA GLU A 13 -9.76 -32.20 6.21
C GLU A 13 -10.97 -31.90 5.31
N ASP A 14 -11.86 -32.87 5.09
CA ASP A 14 -13.07 -32.69 4.28
C ASP A 14 -14.04 -31.71 4.94
N VAL A 15 -14.25 -31.84 6.27
CA VAL A 15 -15.10 -30.92 7.05
C VAL A 15 -14.54 -29.50 7.02
N MET A 16 -13.23 -29.35 7.24
CA MET A 16 -12.56 -28.05 7.18
C MET A 16 -12.66 -27.43 5.79
N GLY A 17 -12.43 -28.22 4.73
CA GLY A 17 -12.53 -27.75 3.34
C GLY A 17 -13.95 -27.30 2.99
N ASP A 18 -14.98 -28.08 3.33
CA ASP A 18 -16.39 -27.70 3.09
C ASP A 18 -16.78 -26.42 3.85
N ARG A 19 -16.46 -26.36 5.15
CA ARG A 19 -16.76 -25.19 6.00
C ARG A 19 -16.04 -23.94 5.52
N PHE A 20 -14.76 -24.07 5.20
CA PHE A 20 -13.97 -22.97 4.66
C PHE A 20 -14.52 -22.51 3.31
N GLY A 21 -14.89 -23.42 2.43
CA GLY A 21 -15.49 -23.10 1.13
C GLY A 21 -16.81 -22.34 1.27
N ARG A 22 -17.70 -22.80 2.14
CA ARG A 22 -18.99 -22.12 2.42
C ARG A 22 -18.77 -20.74 3.04
N TYR A 23 -17.88 -20.62 4.03
CA TYR A 23 -17.56 -19.35 4.66
C TYR A 23 -16.93 -18.36 3.68
N SER A 24 -15.99 -18.81 2.86
CA SER A 24 -15.36 -17.99 1.81
C SER A 24 -16.39 -17.49 0.81
N LYS A 25 -17.30 -18.37 0.35
CA LYS A 25 -18.41 -17.98 -0.54
C LYS A 25 -19.30 -16.91 0.09
N TYR A 26 -19.67 -17.08 1.37
CA TYR A 26 -20.47 -16.08 2.09
C TYR A 26 -19.76 -14.73 2.19
N ILE A 27 -18.47 -14.71 2.59
CA ILE A 27 -17.69 -13.44 2.68
C ILE A 27 -17.61 -12.75 1.31
N ILE A 28 -17.46 -13.52 0.23
CA ILE A 28 -17.36 -12.97 -1.11
C ILE A 28 -18.70 -12.38 -1.56
N GLN A 29 -19.76 -13.16 -1.48
CA GLN A 29 -21.07 -12.81 -2.06
C GLN A 29 -21.89 -11.87 -1.19
N ASP A 30 -21.86 -12.08 0.14
CA ASP A 30 -22.85 -11.49 1.05
C ASP A 30 -22.21 -10.64 2.17
N ARG A 31 -20.95 -10.20 2.02
CA ARG A 31 -20.30 -9.39 3.06
C ARG A 31 -19.41 -8.25 2.55
N ALA A 32 -18.34 -8.59 1.82
CA ALA A 32 -17.22 -7.68 1.61
C ALA A 32 -17.28 -6.88 0.32
N LEU A 33 -17.90 -7.43 -0.72
CA LEU A 33 -17.93 -6.83 -2.06
C LEU A 33 -19.26 -6.14 -2.35
N PRO A 34 -19.26 -5.03 -3.12
CA PRO A 34 -20.47 -4.33 -3.51
C PRO A 34 -21.18 -5.06 -4.66
N ASP A 35 -22.52 -4.94 -4.73
CA ASP A 35 -23.29 -5.32 -5.91
C ASP A 35 -23.06 -4.28 -7.03
N ILE A 36 -22.86 -4.73 -8.25
CA ILE A 36 -22.56 -3.86 -9.40
C ILE A 36 -23.71 -2.90 -9.74
N ARG A 37 -24.97 -3.25 -9.37
CA ARG A 37 -26.18 -2.51 -9.71
C ARG A 37 -26.43 -1.32 -8.82
N ASP A 38 -26.28 -1.47 -7.48
CA ASP A 38 -26.54 -0.41 -6.50
C ASP A 38 -25.29 0.08 -5.76
N GLY A 39 -24.14 -0.59 -5.96
CA GLY A 39 -22.87 -0.18 -5.36
C GLY A 39 -22.77 -0.40 -3.86
N LEU A 40 -23.69 -1.16 -3.25
CA LEU A 40 -23.78 -1.32 -1.82
C LEU A 40 -23.33 -2.72 -1.38
N LYS A 41 -22.68 -2.77 -0.23
CA LYS A 41 -22.51 -4.01 0.53
C LYS A 41 -23.81 -4.37 1.24
N PRO A 42 -24.04 -5.63 1.58
CA PRO A 42 -25.27 -6.03 2.27
C PRO A 42 -25.58 -5.22 3.54
N VAL A 43 -24.58 -4.99 4.41
CA VAL A 43 -24.78 -4.20 5.63
C VAL A 43 -25.21 -2.76 5.33
N GLN A 44 -24.63 -2.14 4.31
CA GLN A 44 -24.98 -0.77 3.90
C GLN A 44 -26.41 -0.71 3.37
N ARG A 45 -26.77 -1.65 2.52
CA ARG A 45 -28.15 -1.78 1.96
C ARG A 45 -29.17 -1.95 3.07
N ARG A 46 -28.89 -2.80 4.05
CA ARG A 46 -29.75 -3.07 5.19
C ARG A 46 -29.93 -1.83 6.10
N ILE A 47 -28.86 -1.07 6.30
CA ILE A 47 -28.94 0.20 7.07
C ILE A 47 -29.88 1.18 6.36
N LEU A 48 -29.68 1.45 5.07
CA LEU A 48 -30.51 2.38 4.32
C LEU A 48 -31.99 1.90 4.24
N TYR A 49 -32.19 0.60 4.02
CA TYR A 49 -33.53 0.00 3.99
C TYR A 49 -34.24 0.11 5.35
N ALA A 50 -33.59 -0.26 6.44
CA ALA A 50 -34.15 -0.13 7.79
C ALA A 50 -34.55 1.31 8.10
N MET A 51 -33.71 2.30 7.78
CA MET A 51 -34.01 3.71 7.96
C MET A 51 -35.22 4.14 7.12
N PHE A 52 -35.35 3.64 5.89
CA PHE A 52 -36.46 3.94 5.01
C PHE A 52 -37.79 3.36 5.52
N VAL A 53 -37.80 2.08 5.92
CA VAL A 53 -38.99 1.40 6.46
C VAL A 53 -39.49 2.09 7.75
N GLU A 54 -38.55 2.54 8.59
CA GLU A 54 -38.91 3.32 9.79
C GLU A 54 -39.38 4.76 9.49
N GLY A 55 -39.35 5.19 8.24
CA GLY A 55 -39.65 6.56 7.85
C GLY A 55 -38.65 7.58 8.42
N ASN A 56 -37.38 7.19 8.60
CA ASN A 56 -36.29 8.06 9.06
C ASN A 56 -35.65 8.79 7.87
N THR A 57 -36.47 9.58 7.17
CA THR A 57 -36.10 10.29 5.92
C THR A 57 -35.48 11.65 6.20
N SER A 58 -34.93 12.28 5.16
CA SER A 58 -34.23 13.58 5.23
C SER A 58 -35.11 14.73 5.72
N GLU A 59 -36.45 14.63 5.55
CA GLU A 59 -37.41 15.65 5.99
C GLU A 59 -37.86 15.50 7.46
N LYS A 60 -37.51 14.37 8.07
CA LYS A 60 -37.86 14.07 9.46
C LYS A 60 -36.76 14.50 10.42
N GLN A 61 -37.13 14.54 11.70
CA GLN A 61 -36.14 14.80 12.75
C GLN A 61 -35.12 13.66 12.84
N PHE A 62 -33.91 14.01 13.25
CA PHE A 62 -32.84 13.04 13.53
C PHE A 62 -33.28 12.07 14.63
N ARG A 63 -32.90 10.82 14.53
CA ARG A 63 -33.14 9.78 15.53
C ARG A 63 -31.82 9.25 16.08
N LYS A 64 -31.80 8.78 17.33
CA LYS A 64 -30.61 8.17 17.94
C LYS A 64 -30.10 7.04 17.08
N SER A 65 -28.79 7.06 16.78
CA SER A 65 -28.13 6.04 15.96
C SER A 65 -28.33 4.63 16.52
N ALA A 66 -28.36 4.50 17.85
CA ALA A 66 -28.63 3.24 18.54
C ALA A 66 -29.98 2.60 18.15
N LYS A 67 -30.99 3.41 17.79
CA LYS A 67 -32.28 2.88 17.35
C LYS A 67 -32.20 2.20 16.00
N THR A 68 -31.55 2.87 15.04
CA THR A 68 -31.33 2.29 13.69
C THR A 68 -30.43 1.05 13.77
N VAL A 69 -29.34 1.10 14.54
CA VAL A 69 -28.44 -0.05 14.74
C VAL A 69 -29.19 -1.24 15.35
N GLY A 70 -30.02 -0.99 16.38
CA GLY A 70 -30.83 -2.03 17.02
C GLY A 70 -31.83 -2.67 16.05
N ASN A 71 -32.52 -1.86 15.21
CA ASN A 71 -33.42 -2.37 14.18
C ASN A 71 -32.70 -3.23 13.13
N VAL A 72 -31.54 -2.76 12.63
CA VAL A 72 -30.75 -3.49 11.63
C VAL A 72 -30.30 -4.84 12.16
N ILE A 73 -29.82 -4.91 13.40
CA ILE A 73 -29.36 -6.16 14.01
C ILE A 73 -30.52 -7.09 14.29
N GLY A 74 -31.63 -6.55 14.82
CA GLY A 74 -32.78 -7.36 15.18
C GLY A 74 -33.51 -7.96 14.01
N ASN A 75 -33.61 -7.24 12.88
CA ASN A 75 -34.46 -7.66 11.77
C ASN A 75 -33.71 -8.09 10.51
N TYR A 76 -32.49 -7.61 10.25
CA TYR A 76 -31.86 -7.81 8.94
C TYR A 76 -30.42 -8.34 8.99
N HIS A 77 -29.60 -7.93 9.99
CA HIS A 77 -28.16 -8.19 9.97
C HIS A 77 -27.66 -8.74 11.30
N PRO A 78 -27.70 -10.06 11.56
CA PRO A 78 -27.38 -10.68 12.85
C PRO A 78 -25.89 -10.73 13.14
N HIS A 79 -25.25 -9.57 13.26
CA HIS A 79 -23.82 -9.38 13.54
C HIS A 79 -23.61 -8.34 14.65
N GLY A 80 -22.36 -8.14 15.07
CA GLY A 80 -22.03 -7.20 16.15
C GLY A 80 -22.48 -5.76 15.86
N ASP A 81 -22.99 -5.08 16.88
CA ASP A 81 -23.50 -3.70 16.84
C ASP A 81 -22.44 -2.69 16.38
N SER A 82 -21.19 -2.88 16.82
CA SER A 82 -20.06 -2.03 16.44
C SER A 82 -19.86 -2.02 14.93
N SER A 83 -19.93 -3.18 14.26
CA SER A 83 -19.73 -3.27 12.82
C SER A 83 -20.83 -2.57 12.01
N VAL A 84 -22.09 -2.67 12.49
CA VAL A 84 -23.23 -1.97 11.86
C VAL A 84 -23.13 -0.47 12.09
N TYR A 85 -22.77 -0.05 13.32
CA TYR A 85 -22.60 1.35 13.64
C TYR A 85 -21.46 1.99 12.86
N GLU A 86 -20.28 1.35 12.78
CA GLU A 86 -19.15 1.85 11.99
C GLU A 86 -19.47 1.95 10.50
N ALA A 87 -20.23 1.00 9.95
CA ALA A 87 -20.73 1.09 8.58
C ALA A 87 -21.65 2.30 8.38
N MET A 88 -22.58 2.55 9.32
CA MET A 88 -23.48 3.72 9.28
C MET A 88 -22.70 5.03 9.42
N VAL A 89 -21.72 5.09 10.33
CA VAL A 89 -20.82 6.25 10.49
C VAL A 89 -20.09 6.54 9.19
N ARG A 90 -19.49 5.51 8.55
CA ARG A 90 -18.80 5.70 7.27
C ARG A 90 -19.72 6.25 6.17
N LEU A 91 -21.00 5.87 6.15
CA LEU A 91 -21.98 6.41 5.20
C LEU A 91 -22.28 7.90 5.44
N SER A 92 -21.90 8.48 6.59
CA SER A 92 -22.10 9.90 6.94
C SER A 92 -20.84 10.76 6.82
N GLN A 93 -19.68 10.16 6.52
CA GLN A 93 -18.42 10.89 6.48
C GLN A 93 -18.19 11.51 5.10
N ASP A 94 -18.18 12.84 5.04
CA ASP A 94 -18.00 13.61 3.81
C ASP A 94 -16.57 13.60 3.25
N TRP A 95 -15.60 13.13 4.05
CA TRP A 95 -14.23 12.87 3.58
C TRP A 95 -14.01 11.43 3.09
N LYS A 96 -15.05 10.56 3.20
CA LYS A 96 -15.01 9.14 2.74
C LYS A 96 -15.92 8.91 1.54
N LEU A 97 -17.07 9.56 1.47
CA LEU A 97 -18.02 9.43 0.37
C LEU A 97 -18.10 10.74 -0.40
N ARG A 98 -18.20 10.65 -1.72
CA ARG A 98 -18.38 11.83 -2.57
C ARG A 98 -19.74 12.45 -2.39
N ASP A 99 -20.77 11.64 -2.19
CA ASP A 99 -22.12 12.02 -1.84
C ASP A 99 -22.59 11.19 -0.64
N VAL A 100 -22.67 11.78 0.54
CA VAL A 100 -23.02 11.08 1.78
C VAL A 100 -24.45 10.53 1.73
N LEU A 101 -24.62 9.32 2.23
CA LEU A 101 -25.90 8.62 2.22
C LEU A 101 -26.66 8.72 3.55
N VAL A 102 -25.98 9.06 4.63
CA VAL A 102 -26.56 9.27 5.96
C VAL A 102 -26.14 10.65 6.45
N GLU A 103 -27.09 11.44 6.93
CA GLU A 103 -26.81 12.65 7.69
C GLU A 103 -26.69 12.31 9.16
N MET A 104 -25.64 12.80 9.83
CA MET A 104 -25.40 12.51 11.25
C MET A 104 -25.14 13.78 12.05
N HIS A 105 -25.79 13.88 13.21
CA HIS A 105 -25.51 14.88 14.24
C HIS A 105 -24.64 14.28 15.33
N GLY A 106 -23.69 15.06 15.81
CA GLY A 106 -22.72 14.65 16.83
C GLY A 106 -21.35 14.33 16.21
N ASN A 107 -20.46 13.76 17.00
CA ASN A 107 -19.13 13.37 16.54
C ASN A 107 -19.20 12.07 15.74
N ASN A 108 -19.00 12.15 14.42
CA ASN A 108 -18.93 11.01 13.50
C ASN A 108 -17.49 10.69 13.08
N GLY A 109 -16.50 11.09 13.89
CA GLY A 109 -15.07 10.90 13.60
C GLY A 109 -14.45 12.12 12.92
N SER A 110 -13.18 12.00 12.57
CA SER A 110 -12.45 13.07 11.89
C SER A 110 -11.44 12.51 10.85
N MET A 111 -10.90 13.39 10.02
CA MET A 111 -9.79 13.07 9.11
C MET A 111 -8.48 12.77 9.87
N ASP A 112 -8.41 13.11 11.14
CA ASP A 112 -7.29 12.78 12.04
C ASP A 112 -7.32 11.33 12.54
N GLY A 113 -8.38 10.59 12.17
CA GLY A 113 -8.55 9.20 12.57
C GLY A 113 -9.22 9.03 13.93
N ASP A 114 -9.78 10.10 14.50
CA ASP A 114 -10.57 10.00 15.72
C ASP A 114 -11.81 9.15 15.47
N PRO A 115 -12.15 8.25 16.40
CA PRO A 115 -13.36 7.45 16.28
C PRO A 115 -14.62 8.29 16.48
N ALA A 116 -15.73 7.83 15.92
CA ALA A 116 -17.02 8.41 16.21
C ALA A 116 -17.38 8.23 17.70
N ALA A 117 -18.18 9.14 18.23
CA ALA A 117 -18.77 8.98 19.54
C ALA A 117 -19.69 7.74 19.58
N ALA A 118 -19.90 7.14 20.75
CA ALA A 118 -20.77 5.97 20.88
C ALA A 118 -22.20 6.27 20.36
N MET A 119 -22.85 5.26 19.77
CA MET A 119 -24.15 5.36 19.07
C MET A 119 -25.29 5.94 19.92
N ARG A 120 -25.17 5.94 21.24
CA ARG A 120 -26.12 6.57 22.16
C ARG A 120 -26.06 8.10 22.16
N TYR A 121 -24.96 8.69 21.68
CA TYR A 121 -24.75 10.14 21.63
C TYR A 121 -25.06 10.72 20.26
N THR A 122 -24.81 9.97 19.18
CA THR A 122 -25.05 10.42 17.82
C THR A 122 -26.51 10.22 17.40
N GLU A 123 -26.94 11.02 16.43
CA GLU A 123 -28.24 10.94 15.81
C GLU A 123 -28.10 10.92 14.29
N ALA A 124 -28.92 10.15 13.61
CA ALA A 124 -28.81 9.94 12.17
C ALA A 124 -30.18 9.96 11.47
N ARG A 125 -30.19 10.28 10.19
CA ARG A 125 -31.28 10.13 9.24
C ARG A 125 -30.76 9.93 7.82
N LEU A 126 -31.63 9.48 6.90
CA LEU A 126 -31.25 9.39 5.48
C LEU A 126 -30.92 10.78 4.93
N SER A 127 -29.94 10.88 4.05
CA SER A 127 -29.68 12.07 3.26
C SER A 127 -30.67 12.17 2.10
N LYS A 128 -30.83 13.38 1.53
CA LYS A 128 -31.74 13.60 0.38
C LYS A 128 -31.37 12.75 -0.83
N ILE A 129 -30.08 12.55 -1.09
CA ILE A 129 -29.64 11.73 -2.25
C ILE A 129 -29.84 10.24 -2.00
N SER A 130 -29.73 9.75 -0.76
CA SER A 130 -29.97 8.34 -0.46
C SER A 130 -31.42 7.91 -0.70
N GLU A 131 -32.38 8.84 -0.57
CA GLU A 131 -33.77 8.56 -0.90
C GLU A 131 -33.98 8.22 -2.38
N GLU A 132 -33.12 8.75 -3.27
CA GLU A 132 -33.15 8.39 -4.69
C GLU A 132 -32.63 6.94 -4.96
N LEU A 133 -31.84 6.36 -4.02
CA LEU A 133 -31.49 4.92 -4.09
C LEU A 133 -32.68 4.03 -3.72
N LEU A 134 -33.56 4.50 -2.84
CA LEU A 134 -34.67 3.74 -2.26
C LEU A 134 -36.03 4.03 -2.96
N ARG A 135 -36.04 5.01 -3.84
CA ARG A 135 -37.26 5.48 -4.48
C ARG A 135 -37.95 4.38 -5.29
N ASP A 136 -39.26 4.32 -5.22
CA ASP A 136 -40.13 3.32 -5.89
C ASP A 136 -39.92 1.86 -5.38
N LEU A 137 -39.28 1.67 -4.21
CA LEU A 137 -39.09 0.36 -3.60
C LEU A 137 -40.44 -0.31 -3.25
N ASP A 138 -41.41 0.49 -2.85
CA ASP A 138 -42.78 0.10 -2.52
C ASP A 138 -43.59 -0.41 -3.74
N LYS A 139 -43.07 -0.18 -4.96
CA LYS A 139 -43.71 -0.60 -6.21
C LYS A 139 -43.19 -1.96 -6.75
N LYS A 140 -42.54 -2.75 -5.90
CA LYS A 140 -41.99 -4.06 -6.25
C LYS A 140 -41.04 -4.00 -7.45
N THR A 141 -40.17 -2.96 -7.47
CA THR A 141 -39.23 -2.73 -8.57
C THR A 141 -38.03 -3.64 -8.55
N VAL A 142 -37.75 -4.24 -7.41
CA VAL A 142 -36.65 -5.19 -7.17
C VAL A 142 -37.18 -6.44 -6.46
N ASP A 143 -36.38 -7.49 -6.45
CA ASP A 143 -36.75 -8.73 -5.80
C ASP A 143 -36.45 -8.66 -4.30
N PHE A 144 -37.37 -9.22 -3.51
CA PHE A 144 -37.27 -9.34 -2.06
C PHE A 144 -37.00 -10.80 -1.69
N VAL A 145 -36.31 -10.99 -0.59
CA VAL A 145 -36.05 -12.28 0.05
C VAL A 145 -36.40 -12.19 1.52
N LEU A 146 -36.70 -13.32 2.14
CA LEU A 146 -36.85 -13.39 3.57
C LEU A 146 -35.54 -13.08 4.28
N ASN A 147 -35.60 -12.43 5.44
CA ASN A 147 -34.46 -12.15 6.29
C ASN A 147 -33.92 -13.46 6.92
N PHE A 148 -32.96 -13.34 7.83
CA PHE A 148 -32.26 -14.49 8.44
C PHE A 148 -33.14 -15.42 9.30
N ASP A 149 -34.30 -14.96 9.78
CA ASP A 149 -35.24 -15.71 10.64
C ASP A 149 -36.63 -15.89 9.99
N ASP A 150 -36.77 -15.57 8.71
CA ASP A 150 -37.98 -15.69 7.90
C ASP A 150 -39.19 -14.86 8.42
N THR A 151 -38.94 -13.80 9.21
CA THR A 151 -39.99 -12.95 9.81
C THR A 151 -40.27 -11.69 8.98
N GLU A 152 -39.29 -11.18 8.27
CA GLU A 152 -39.38 -9.94 7.50
C GLU A 152 -38.79 -10.15 6.09
N GLU A 153 -39.17 -9.27 5.17
CA GLU A 153 -38.61 -9.24 3.82
C GLU A 153 -37.56 -8.13 3.68
N GLU A 154 -36.46 -8.42 2.99
CA GLU A 154 -35.43 -7.45 2.63
C GLU A 154 -35.16 -7.42 1.13
N PRO A 155 -34.83 -6.26 0.53
CA PRO A 155 -34.52 -6.18 -0.89
C PRO A 155 -33.13 -6.76 -1.18
N THR A 156 -33.02 -7.56 -2.26
CA THR A 156 -31.74 -8.09 -2.71
C THR A 156 -30.81 -7.02 -3.28
N VAL A 157 -31.39 -5.94 -3.81
CA VAL A 157 -30.71 -4.78 -4.40
C VAL A 157 -31.65 -3.57 -4.29
N LEU A 158 -31.12 -2.36 -4.25
CA LEU A 158 -31.96 -1.16 -4.28
C LEU A 158 -32.28 -0.71 -5.72
N PRO A 159 -33.38 0.03 -5.96
CA PRO A 159 -33.68 0.61 -7.26
C PRO A 159 -32.58 1.50 -7.84
N ALA A 160 -31.87 2.24 -7.00
CA ALA A 160 -30.66 2.99 -7.30
C ALA A 160 -30.77 3.90 -8.54
N ARG A 161 -31.53 5.00 -8.47
CA ARG A 161 -31.75 5.91 -9.60
C ARG A 161 -30.50 6.62 -10.14
N PHE A 162 -29.36 6.48 -9.49
CA PHE A 162 -28.04 6.94 -9.98
C PHE A 162 -26.99 5.85 -9.79
N PRO A 163 -25.90 5.84 -10.58
CA PRO A 163 -24.86 4.79 -10.51
C PRO A 163 -23.95 4.95 -9.30
N ASN A 164 -24.49 4.60 -8.12
CA ASN A 164 -23.84 4.79 -6.83
C ASN A 164 -22.48 4.10 -6.70
N LEU A 165 -22.28 2.95 -7.36
CA LEU A 165 -20.98 2.27 -7.35
C LEU A 165 -19.83 3.16 -7.84
N LEU A 166 -20.06 3.94 -8.90
CA LEU A 166 -19.06 4.88 -9.40
C LEU A 166 -19.01 6.15 -8.56
N VAL A 167 -20.16 6.69 -8.17
CA VAL A 167 -20.22 7.97 -7.44
C VAL A 167 -19.52 7.87 -6.08
N ASN A 168 -19.86 6.88 -5.28
CA ASN A 168 -19.30 6.72 -3.93
C ASN A 168 -18.16 5.70 -3.83
N GLY A 169 -17.88 4.97 -4.91
CA GLY A 169 -16.84 3.95 -4.90
C GLY A 169 -17.14 2.81 -3.93
N ALA A 170 -16.16 1.94 -3.74
CA ALA A 170 -16.21 0.88 -2.74
C ALA A 170 -14.82 0.34 -2.42
N THR A 171 -14.54 0.09 -1.15
CA THR A 171 -13.33 -0.58 -0.68
C THR A 171 -13.71 -1.82 0.10
N GLY A 172 -13.00 -2.93 -0.07
CA GLY A 172 -13.31 -4.15 0.68
C GLY A 172 -12.29 -5.25 0.47
N ILE A 173 -12.12 -6.08 1.50
CA ILE A 173 -11.21 -7.23 1.49
C ILE A 173 -12.03 -8.49 1.77
N SER A 174 -11.94 -9.47 0.88
CA SER A 174 -12.63 -10.74 0.92
C SER A 174 -11.65 -11.91 0.81
N ALA A 175 -12.16 -13.15 0.86
CA ALA A 175 -11.36 -14.35 0.66
C ALA A 175 -10.91 -14.46 -0.82
N GLY A 176 -9.64 -14.17 -1.08
CA GLY A 176 -9.06 -14.20 -2.44
C GLY A 176 -9.41 -13.03 -3.35
N TYR A 177 -10.24 -12.07 -2.90
CA TYR A 177 -10.62 -10.88 -3.65
C TYR A 177 -10.48 -9.64 -2.77
N ALA A 178 -10.05 -8.55 -3.38
CA ALA A 178 -10.12 -7.21 -2.80
C ALA A 178 -10.78 -6.28 -3.80
N THR A 179 -11.48 -5.27 -3.34
CA THR A 179 -12.03 -4.23 -4.21
C THR A 179 -11.55 -2.85 -3.75
N GLU A 180 -11.18 -2.04 -4.72
CA GLU A 180 -10.77 -0.64 -4.56
C GLU A 180 -11.31 0.14 -5.75
N ILE A 181 -12.54 0.63 -5.64
CA ILE A 181 -13.23 1.42 -6.65
C ILE A 181 -13.26 2.87 -6.16
N PRO A 182 -12.64 3.81 -6.88
CA PRO A 182 -12.59 5.22 -6.47
C PRO A 182 -13.96 5.90 -6.62
N THR A 183 -14.12 7.01 -5.93
CA THR A 183 -15.28 7.89 -6.05
C THR A 183 -15.19 8.74 -7.33
N HIS A 184 -16.35 9.14 -7.89
CA HIS A 184 -16.45 9.95 -9.10
C HIS A 184 -17.50 11.06 -8.95
N ASN A 185 -17.40 12.07 -9.80
CA ASN A 185 -18.37 13.15 -9.87
C ASN A 185 -19.73 12.68 -10.41
N LEU A 186 -20.80 12.92 -9.67
CA LEU A 186 -22.16 12.51 -10.05
C LEU A 186 -22.57 13.04 -11.44
N GLY A 187 -22.30 14.31 -11.71
CA GLY A 187 -22.65 14.94 -12.99
C GLY A 187 -21.94 14.30 -14.19
N GLU A 188 -20.64 14.02 -14.03
CA GLU A 188 -19.83 13.36 -15.06
C GLU A 188 -20.30 11.91 -15.33
N VAL A 189 -20.59 11.17 -14.27
CA VAL A 189 -21.07 9.78 -14.38
C VAL A 189 -22.44 9.74 -15.03
N ILE A 190 -23.35 10.67 -14.72
CA ILE A 190 -24.66 10.78 -15.37
C ILE A 190 -24.49 11.08 -16.86
N ASP A 191 -23.63 12.02 -17.22
CA ASP A 191 -23.40 12.35 -18.65
C ASP A 191 -22.85 11.15 -19.42
N ALA A 192 -21.89 10.42 -18.83
CA ALA A 192 -21.36 9.20 -19.43
C ALA A 192 -22.42 8.09 -19.55
N THR A 193 -23.31 7.98 -18.54
CA THR A 193 -24.45 7.03 -18.59
C THR A 193 -25.40 7.38 -19.74
N ILE A 194 -25.78 8.66 -19.88
CA ILE A 194 -26.64 9.12 -20.97
C ILE A 194 -25.97 8.87 -22.33
N HIS A 195 -24.66 9.16 -22.43
CA HIS A 195 -23.90 8.88 -23.66
C HIS A 195 -23.89 7.38 -23.98
N THR A 196 -23.71 6.51 -22.99
CA THR A 196 -23.74 5.06 -23.16
C THR A 196 -25.12 4.56 -23.61
N ILE A 197 -26.20 5.17 -23.15
CA ILE A 197 -27.57 4.85 -23.60
C ILE A 197 -27.73 5.19 -25.09
N ASP A 198 -27.21 6.34 -25.53
CA ASP A 198 -27.30 6.78 -26.93
C ASP A 198 -26.31 6.04 -27.84
N HIS A 199 -25.17 5.62 -27.31
CA HIS A 199 -24.09 4.93 -28.03
C HIS A 199 -23.68 3.64 -27.29
N PRO A 200 -24.43 2.54 -27.42
CA PRO A 200 -24.15 1.31 -26.66
C PRO A 200 -22.76 0.68 -26.92
N LYS A 201 -22.14 1.03 -28.06
CA LYS A 201 -20.80 0.58 -28.48
C LYS A 201 -19.69 1.59 -28.15
N ALA A 202 -19.98 2.62 -27.34
CA ALA A 202 -18.98 3.62 -26.95
C ALA A 202 -17.77 2.96 -26.32
N THR A 203 -16.58 3.43 -26.68
CA THR A 203 -15.31 2.98 -26.12
C THR A 203 -15.04 3.68 -24.77
N VAL A 204 -14.14 3.13 -23.97
CA VAL A 204 -13.74 3.76 -22.71
C VAL A 204 -13.16 5.16 -22.95
N LYS A 205 -12.39 5.34 -24.01
CA LYS A 205 -11.81 6.64 -24.39
C LYS A 205 -12.88 7.71 -24.71
N GLU A 206 -13.99 7.32 -25.33
CA GLU A 206 -15.14 8.23 -25.54
C GLU A 206 -15.84 8.53 -24.22
N LEU A 207 -15.99 7.57 -23.32
CA LEU A 207 -16.58 7.77 -21.98
C LEU A 207 -15.72 8.69 -21.11
N MET A 208 -14.41 8.64 -21.24
CA MET A 208 -13.48 9.53 -20.54
C MET A 208 -13.56 11.00 -20.96
N GLN A 209 -14.24 11.32 -22.05
CA GLN A 209 -14.58 12.71 -22.35
C GLN A 209 -15.58 13.29 -21.33
N PHE A 210 -16.38 12.46 -20.72
CA PHE A 210 -17.34 12.82 -19.68
C PHE A 210 -16.79 12.53 -18.29
N VAL A 211 -16.38 11.30 -18.01
CA VAL A 211 -15.73 10.88 -16.74
C VAL A 211 -14.23 11.09 -16.90
N LYS A 212 -13.77 12.26 -16.50
CA LYS A 212 -12.37 12.66 -16.66
C LYS A 212 -11.41 11.85 -15.78
N GLY A 213 -11.92 11.27 -14.68
CA GLY A 213 -11.17 10.52 -13.68
C GLY A 213 -11.89 10.47 -12.35
N PRO A 214 -11.31 9.86 -11.32
CA PRO A 214 -11.83 9.90 -9.97
C PRO A 214 -12.06 11.33 -9.49
N ASP A 215 -13.04 11.52 -8.61
CA ASP A 215 -13.34 12.76 -7.93
C ASP A 215 -13.44 12.48 -6.43
N PHE A 216 -12.31 12.65 -5.74
CA PHE A 216 -12.22 12.32 -4.31
C PHE A 216 -12.84 13.42 -3.45
N PRO A 217 -13.51 13.06 -2.36
CA PRO A 217 -14.11 14.04 -1.45
C PRO A 217 -13.07 14.95 -0.78
N THR A 218 -11.83 14.50 -0.66
CA THR A 218 -10.71 15.29 -0.11
C THR A 218 -10.04 16.20 -1.12
N GLY A 219 -10.51 16.23 -2.38
CA GLY A 219 -9.89 17.00 -3.47
C GLY A 219 -8.59 16.39 -3.96
N ALA A 220 -7.49 17.10 -3.81
CA ALA A 220 -6.15 16.72 -4.25
C ALA A 220 -5.96 16.70 -5.78
N ILE A 221 -4.80 16.29 -6.25
CA ILE A 221 -4.41 16.34 -7.66
C ILE A 221 -4.07 14.92 -8.13
N ILE A 222 -4.76 14.43 -9.16
CA ILE A 222 -4.42 13.17 -9.85
C ILE A 222 -3.44 13.47 -10.98
N GLN A 223 -2.40 12.63 -11.10
CA GLN A 223 -1.41 12.69 -12.18
C GLN A 223 -1.35 11.35 -12.92
N GLY A 224 -1.17 11.38 -14.26
CA GLY A 224 -1.02 10.19 -15.10
C GLY A 224 -2.32 9.69 -15.73
N ILE A 225 -2.76 10.33 -16.82
CA ILE A 225 -4.01 9.98 -17.53
C ILE A 225 -3.91 8.63 -18.26
N ASP A 226 -2.76 8.28 -18.81
CA ASP A 226 -2.60 7.06 -19.61
C ASP A 226 -2.83 5.79 -18.77
N GLU A 227 -2.33 5.77 -17.54
CA GLU A 227 -2.57 4.67 -16.59
C GLU A 227 -4.04 4.61 -16.14
N LEU A 228 -4.75 5.75 -16.15
CA LEU A 228 -6.17 5.83 -15.84
C LEU A 228 -7.06 5.20 -16.92
N GLU A 229 -6.73 5.41 -18.22
CA GLU A 229 -7.44 4.77 -19.34
C GLU A 229 -7.38 3.24 -19.20
N GLN A 230 -6.17 2.70 -18.95
CA GLN A 230 -5.99 1.27 -18.70
C GLN A 230 -6.79 0.77 -17.48
N ALA A 231 -6.83 1.56 -16.39
CA ALA A 231 -7.59 1.20 -15.21
C ALA A 231 -9.10 1.13 -15.50
N TYR A 232 -9.63 2.04 -16.30
CA TYR A 232 -11.04 2.03 -16.70
C TYR A 232 -11.39 0.95 -17.72
N GLU A 233 -10.46 0.52 -18.56
CA GLU A 233 -10.66 -0.60 -19.47
C GLU A 233 -10.68 -1.94 -18.74
N THR A 234 -9.64 -2.18 -17.94
CA THR A 234 -9.40 -3.50 -17.32
C THR A 234 -9.98 -3.65 -15.93
N GLY A 235 -10.33 -2.56 -15.26
CA GLY A 235 -10.68 -2.55 -13.84
C GLY A 235 -9.46 -2.60 -12.91
N LYS A 236 -8.22 -2.51 -13.44
CA LYS A 236 -6.98 -2.59 -12.67
C LYS A 236 -5.94 -1.62 -13.19
N GLY A 237 -5.36 -0.83 -12.30
CA GLY A 237 -4.34 0.15 -12.64
C GLY A 237 -3.91 0.92 -11.41
N LYS A 238 -3.11 1.95 -11.60
CA LYS A 238 -2.68 2.85 -10.52
C LYS A 238 -2.66 4.30 -11.03
N VAL A 239 -2.87 5.24 -10.14
CA VAL A 239 -2.67 6.67 -10.40
C VAL A 239 -1.89 7.30 -9.26
N VAL A 240 -1.20 8.38 -9.52
CA VAL A 240 -0.53 9.17 -8.48
C VAL A 240 -1.50 10.24 -7.99
N ILE A 241 -1.68 10.33 -6.66
CA ILE A 241 -2.46 11.40 -6.02
C ILE A 241 -1.49 12.26 -5.22
N CYS A 242 -1.46 13.55 -5.51
CA CYS A 242 -0.64 14.55 -4.85
C CYS A 242 -1.51 15.51 -4.03
N SER A 243 -1.05 15.88 -2.85
CA SER A 243 -1.63 16.98 -2.07
C SER A 243 -1.63 18.28 -2.86
N LYS A 244 -2.60 19.13 -2.61
CA LYS A 244 -2.59 20.50 -3.10
C LYS A 244 -1.77 21.38 -2.15
N THR A 245 -0.70 21.92 -2.67
CA THR A 245 0.29 22.66 -1.88
C THR A 245 0.61 24.01 -2.51
N SER A 246 0.90 25.00 -1.68
CA SER A 246 1.42 26.31 -2.09
C SER A 246 2.63 26.68 -1.26
N ILE A 247 3.55 27.44 -1.88
CA ILE A 247 4.69 28.02 -1.18
C ILE A 247 4.41 29.51 -1.02
N GLU A 248 4.40 29.99 0.21
CA GLU A 248 4.06 31.37 0.57
C GLU A 248 5.24 32.03 1.28
N SER A 249 5.47 33.30 0.96
CA SER A 249 6.46 34.11 1.67
C SER A 249 5.84 34.74 2.92
N ILE A 250 6.54 34.64 4.06
CA ILE A 250 6.12 35.23 5.33
C ILE A 250 7.08 36.34 5.80
N LYS A 251 6.69 37.09 6.82
CA LYS A 251 7.49 38.19 7.36
C LYS A 251 8.90 37.70 7.80
N GLY A 252 9.91 38.51 7.52
CA GLY A 252 11.28 38.24 7.93
C GLY A 252 12.11 37.45 6.91
N GLY A 253 11.68 37.33 5.67
CA GLY A 253 12.40 36.62 4.60
C GLY A 253 12.37 35.10 4.74
N LYS A 254 11.39 34.60 5.48
CA LYS A 254 11.07 33.17 5.60
C LYS A 254 9.99 32.80 4.60
N SER A 255 9.84 31.51 4.36
CA SER A 255 8.74 30.93 3.59
C SER A 255 8.04 29.82 4.38
N GLN A 256 6.84 29.47 3.94
CA GLN A 256 6.09 28.35 4.46
C GLN A 256 5.49 27.52 3.30
N ILE A 257 5.37 26.24 3.53
CA ILE A 257 4.61 25.35 2.65
C ILE A 257 3.25 25.15 3.30
N VAL A 258 2.20 25.48 2.57
CA VAL A 258 0.80 25.32 3.01
C VAL A 258 0.19 24.18 2.22
N VAL A 259 -0.39 23.21 2.93
CA VAL A 259 -1.12 22.07 2.34
C VAL A 259 -2.59 22.29 2.62
N THR A 260 -3.41 22.42 1.58
CA THR A 260 -4.85 22.67 1.68
C THR A 260 -5.71 21.45 1.37
N GLU A 261 -5.17 20.47 0.64
CA GLU A 261 -5.84 19.22 0.33
C GLU A 261 -4.84 18.07 0.43
N ILE A 262 -5.27 16.92 0.98
CA ILE A 262 -4.44 15.72 1.14
C ILE A 262 -5.04 14.57 0.31
N PRO A 263 -4.23 13.57 -0.08
CA PRO A 263 -4.72 12.42 -0.82
C PRO A 263 -5.80 11.65 -0.07
N TYR A 264 -6.71 11.07 -0.83
CA TYR A 264 -7.82 10.27 -0.31
C TYR A 264 -7.33 9.13 0.60
N GLU A 265 -8.06 8.87 1.68
CA GLU A 265 -7.76 7.84 2.71
C GLU A 265 -6.48 8.12 3.55
N VAL A 266 -5.80 9.23 3.38
CA VAL A 266 -4.65 9.62 4.22
C VAL A 266 -5.14 10.15 5.56
N ASN A 267 -4.53 9.68 6.65
CA ASN A 267 -4.77 10.20 7.99
C ASN A 267 -3.94 11.48 8.21
N LYS A 268 -4.64 12.62 8.44
CA LYS A 268 -4.00 13.94 8.56
C LYS A 268 -3.06 14.02 9.77
N ALA A 269 -3.47 13.53 10.93
CA ALA A 269 -2.65 13.60 12.14
C ALA A 269 -1.36 12.76 12.02
N LEU A 270 -1.45 11.56 11.41
CA LEU A 270 -0.27 10.73 11.16
C LEU A 270 0.66 11.37 10.13
N LEU A 271 0.12 12.03 9.11
CA LEU A 271 0.89 12.77 8.12
C LEU A 271 1.65 13.94 8.76
N VAL A 272 0.97 14.77 9.57
CA VAL A 272 1.58 15.88 10.31
C VAL A 272 2.68 15.36 11.23
N LYS A 273 2.42 14.31 12.00
CA LYS A 273 3.39 13.65 12.86
C LYS A 273 4.63 13.18 12.10
N LYS A 274 4.44 12.55 10.94
CA LYS A 274 5.54 12.06 10.11
C LYS A 274 6.40 13.19 9.55
N ILE A 275 5.78 14.31 9.15
CA ILE A 275 6.50 15.50 8.72
C ILE A 275 7.31 16.09 9.89
N ASP A 276 6.72 16.16 11.09
CA ASP A 276 7.41 16.65 12.27
C ASP A 276 8.54 15.73 12.73
N GLU A 277 8.39 14.41 12.61
CA GLU A 277 9.48 13.45 12.85
C GLU A 277 10.66 13.64 11.89
N ILE A 278 10.41 14.02 10.62
CA ILE A 278 11.48 14.38 9.68
C ILE A 278 12.27 15.58 10.21
N ARG A 279 11.59 16.61 10.75
CA ARG A 279 12.18 17.78 11.37
C ARG A 279 12.99 17.41 12.62
N LEU A 280 12.37 16.67 13.55
CA LEU A 280 12.98 16.30 14.84
C LEU A 280 14.21 15.41 14.67
N ASN A 281 14.16 14.48 13.74
CA ASN A 281 15.27 13.58 13.42
C ASN A 281 16.33 14.24 12.51
N LYS A 282 16.17 15.54 12.21
CA LYS A 282 17.08 16.31 11.34
C LYS A 282 17.40 15.62 10.02
N LYS A 283 16.41 14.90 9.43
CA LYS A 283 16.59 14.26 8.12
C LYS A 283 16.70 15.27 7.00
N ILE A 284 16.12 16.44 7.19
CA ILE A 284 16.27 17.62 6.38
C ILE A 284 16.48 18.81 7.30
N GLU A 285 17.43 19.66 6.98
CA GLU A 285 17.52 20.98 7.55
C GLU A 285 16.64 21.94 6.78
N GLY A 286 16.05 22.91 7.44
CA GLY A 286 15.23 23.92 6.77
C GLY A 286 13.79 23.97 7.24
N ILE A 287 13.25 22.93 7.85
CA ILE A 287 11.94 22.99 8.52
C ILE A 287 12.12 23.60 9.91
N ALA A 288 11.38 24.67 10.19
CA ALA A 288 11.38 25.34 11.49
C ALA A 288 10.29 24.75 12.40
N GLU A 289 9.07 24.66 11.92
CA GLU A 289 7.91 24.19 12.66
C GLU A 289 6.89 23.53 11.73
N VAL A 290 6.09 22.61 12.26
CA VAL A 290 4.95 21.99 11.56
C VAL A 290 3.71 22.19 12.44
N ARG A 291 2.66 22.79 11.86
CA ARG A 291 1.39 23.09 12.56
C ARG A 291 0.22 22.60 11.74
N ASP A 292 -0.78 22.10 12.44
CA ASP A 292 -2.13 21.90 11.89
C ASP A 292 -2.99 23.11 12.24
N GLU A 293 -3.36 23.87 11.23
CA GLU A 293 -4.20 25.07 11.35
C GLU A 293 -5.58 24.84 10.74
N SER A 294 -5.97 23.57 10.55
CA SER A 294 -7.28 23.22 10.01
C SER A 294 -8.40 23.71 10.92
N ASP A 295 -9.40 24.34 10.33
CA ASP A 295 -10.56 24.88 11.02
C ASP A 295 -11.86 24.59 10.23
N ARG A 296 -12.94 25.34 10.55
CA ARG A 296 -14.23 25.20 9.86
C ARG A 296 -14.23 25.63 8.40
N THR A 297 -13.20 26.34 7.97
CA THR A 297 -13.06 26.82 6.58
C THR A 297 -12.38 25.81 5.69
N GLY A 298 -11.64 24.85 6.28
CA GLY A 298 -10.99 23.79 5.55
C GLY A 298 -9.75 23.24 6.23
N LEU A 299 -9.11 22.29 5.54
CA LEU A 299 -7.84 21.71 5.92
C LEU A 299 -6.70 22.68 5.63
N GLN A 300 -5.81 22.87 6.60
CA GLN A 300 -4.61 23.67 6.45
C GLN A 300 -3.47 23.11 7.31
N ILE A 301 -2.48 22.49 6.68
CA ILE A 301 -1.23 22.09 7.33
C ILE A 301 -0.16 23.10 6.92
N VAL A 302 0.49 23.74 7.89
CA VAL A 302 1.51 24.76 7.68
C VAL A 302 2.87 24.20 8.10
N ILE A 303 3.82 24.21 7.15
CA ILE A 303 5.21 23.82 7.38
C ILE A 303 6.04 25.09 7.24
N GLU A 304 6.40 25.72 8.37
CA GLU A 304 7.24 26.91 8.41
C GLU A 304 8.70 26.54 8.15
N LEU A 305 9.35 27.29 7.26
CA LEU A 305 10.73 27.04 6.86
C LEU A 305 11.67 28.06 7.50
N LYS A 306 12.91 27.64 7.74
CA LYS A 306 13.98 28.54 8.19
C LYS A 306 14.30 29.56 7.09
N LYS A 307 14.94 30.66 7.45
CA LYS A 307 15.43 31.66 6.51
C LYS A 307 16.41 31.00 5.52
N GLU A 308 16.29 31.36 4.25
CA GLU A 308 17.13 30.85 3.14
C GLU A 308 16.96 29.36 2.82
N ALA A 309 15.98 28.67 3.41
CA ALA A 309 15.69 27.28 3.09
C ALA A 309 15.11 27.14 1.68
N ASN A 310 15.52 26.12 0.92
CA ASN A 310 14.95 25.81 -0.39
C ASN A 310 13.57 25.16 -0.23
N ALA A 311 12.52 25.96 -0.36
CA ALA A 311 11.15 25.52 -0.16
C ALA A 311 10.72 24.45 -1.18
N GLU A 312 11.13 24.56 -2.46
CA GLU A 312 10.79 23.58 -3.51
C GLU A 312 11.48 22.24 -3.26
N GLY A 313 12.75 22.25 -2.88
CA GLY A 313 13.50 21.04 -2.56
C GLY A 313 12.91 20.32 -1.34
N ILE A 314 12.54 21.06 -0.29
CA ILE A 314 11.88 20.50 0.90
C ILE A 314 10.52 19.91 0.52
N LEU A 315 9.71 20.62 -0.27
CA LEU A 315 8.43 20.11 -0.75
C LEU A 315 8.60 18.81 -1.55
N ASN A 316 9.54 18.77 -2.48
CA ASN A 316 9.85 17.58 -3.27
C ASN A 316 10.28 16.39 -2.40
N TYR A 317 11.10 16.65 -1.38
CA TYR A 317 11.47 15.61 -0.41
C TYR A 317 10.24 15.08 0.36
N LEU A 318 9.38 15.98 0.85
CA LEU A 318 8.18 15.62 1.60
C LEU A 318 7.19 14.84 0.73
N LEU A 319 6.96 15.24 -0.53
CA LEU A 319 6.13 14.50 -1.49
C LEU A 319 6.63 13.06 -1.70
N LYS A 320 7.94 12.85 -1.77
CA LYS A 320 8.52 11.51 -1.99
C LYS A 320 8.57 10.63 -0.74
N ASN A 321 8.69 11.23 0.46
CA ASN A 321 8.98 10.51 1.70
C ASN A 321 7.80 10.46 2.69
N THR A 322 6.68 11.11 2.35
CA THR A 322 5.46 11.12 3.17
C THR A 322 4.23 10.80 2.34
N GLU A 323 3.06 10.72 2.99
CA GLU A 323 1.79 10.54 2.31
C GLU A 323 1.22 11.82 1.66
N LEU A 324 2.01 12.90 1.53
CA LEU A 324 1.64 14.05 0.68
C LEU A 324 1.50 13.65 -0.79
N GLN A 325 2.14 12.56 -1.19
CA GLN A 325 1.93 11.89 -2.47
C GLN A 325 1.81 10.40 -2.25
N ILE A 326 0.77 9.79 -2.83
CA ILE A 326 0.54 8.34 -2.76
C ILE A 326 0.26 7.76 -4.14
N ASN A 327 0.44 6.45 -4.27
CA ASN A 327 -0.07 5.68 -5.39
C ASN A 327 -1.43 5.09 -5.00
N TYR A 328 -2.48 5.45 -5.71
CA TYR A 328 -3.80 4.85 -5.56
C TYR A 328 -3.97 3.71 -6.56
N ASN A 329 -4.22 2.51 -6.05
CA ASN A 329 -4.31 1.32 -6.87
C ASN A 329 -5.77 0.97 -7.15
N PHE A 330 -6.19 1.01 -8.40
CA PHE A 330 -7.49 0.51 -8.83
C PHE A 330 -7.52 -1.01 -8.77
N ASN A 331 -8.59 -1.55 -8.22
CA ASN A 331 -8.94 -2.96 -8.29
C ASN A 331 -10.47 -3.06 -8.25
N MET A 332 -11.11 -2.76 -9.36
CA MET A 332 -12.56 -2.64 -9.44
C MET A 332 -13.20 -4.02 -9.54
N VAL A 333 -13.50 -4.61 -8.38
CA VAL A 333 -14.18 -5.89 -8.26
C VAL A 333 -15.57 -5.68 -7.66
N ALA A 334 -16.61 -6.17 -8.32
CA ALA A 334 -17.99 -6.11 -7.86
C ALA A 334 -18.71 -7.45 -8.07
N ILE A 335 -19.82 -7.65 -7.38
CA ILE A 335 -20.68 -8.81 -7.58
C ILE A 335 -21.62 -8.56 -8.77
N ASP A 336 -21.47 -9.34 -9.83
CA ASP A 336 -22.38 -9.39 -10.98
C ASP A 336 -22.98 -10.79 -11.07
N ALA A 337 -24.30 -10.89 -11.11
CA ALA A 337 -25.03 -12.18 -11.14
C ALA A 337 -24.51 -13.18 -10.08
N ARG A 338 -24.29 -12.72 -8.83
CA ARG A 338 -23.77 -13.48 -7.68
C ARG A 338 -22.34 -14.00 -7.86
N ARG A 339 -21.54 -13.43 -8.76
CA ARG A 339 -20.14 -13.78 -8.96
C ARG A 339 -19.26 -12.56 -8.82
N PRO A 340 -18.11 -12.66 -8.12
CA PRO A 340 -17.12 -11.59 -8.09
C PRO A 340 -16.48 -11.48 -9.47
N MET A 341 -16.51 -10.29 -10.05
CA MET A 341 -15.93 -10.01 -11.35
C MET A 341 -15.09 -8.73 -11.28
N GLN A 342 -13.97 -8.74 -11.97
CA GLN A 342 -13.23 -7.52 -12.23
C GLN A 342 -13.94 -6.78 -13.39
N VAL A 343 -14.26 -5.50 -13.16
CA VAL A 343 -15.13 -4.73 -14.04
C VAL A 343 -14.49 -3.40 -14.41
N GLY A 344 -14.54 -3.03 -15.68
CA GLY A 344 -14.14 -1.71 -16.15
C GLY A 344 -15.31 -0.71 -16.12
N LEU A 345 -15.02 0.56 -16.41
CA LEU A 345 -16.00 1.64 -16.43
C LEU A 345 -17.23 1.32 -17.29
N LYS A 346 -17.00 0.87 -18.53
CA LYS A 346 -18.08 0.53 -19.47
C LYS A 346 -18.99 -0.58 -18.94
N LYS A 347 -18.43 -1.63 -18.35
CA LYS A 347 -19.21 -2.75 -17.80
C LYS A 347 -20.10 -2.31 -16.63
N ILE A 348 -19.60 -1.40 -15.77
CA ILE A 348 -20.39 -0.87 -14.66
C ILE A 348 -21.57 -0.07 -15.18
N LEU A 349 -21.35 0.81 -16.17
CA LEU A 349 -22.42 1.61 -16.76
C LEU A 349 -23.47 0.73 -17.49
N ASP A 350 -23.02 -0.27 -18.24
CA ASP A 350 -23.93 -1.21 -18.92
C ASP A 350 -24.79 -1.99 -17.92
N SER A 351 -24.19 -2.48 -16.85
CA SER A 351 -24.92 -3.22 -15.79
C SER A 351 -25.91 -2.32 -15.05
N TYR A 352 -25.53 -1.07 -14.78
CA TYR A 352 -26.44 -0.08 -14.21
C TYR A 352 -27.62 0.23 -15.15
N ILE A 353 -27.39 0.45 -16.45
CA ILE A 353 -28.43 0.72 -17.44
C ILE A 353 -29.39 -0.48 -17.54
N ALA A 354 -28.87 -1.70 -17.55
CA ALA A 354 -29.68 -2.92 -17.58
C ALA A 354 -30.59 -3.01 -16.33
N HIS A 355 -30.03 -2.75 -15.14
CA HIS A 355 -30.79 -2.68 -13.90
C HIS A 355 -31.89 -1.61 -13.93
N GLN A 356 -31.58 -0.40 -14.39
CA GLN A 356 -32.56 0.68 -14.50
C GLN A 356 -33.69 0.37 -15.50
N LYS A 357 -33.38 -0.30 -16.61
CA LYS A 357 -34.44 -0.78 -17.53
C LYS A 357 -35.44 -1.69 -16.82
N GLU A 358 -34.94 -2.62 -16.00
CA GLU A 358 -35.79 -3.54 -15.24
C GLU A 358 -36.62 -2.77 -14.19
N VAL A 359 -35.98 -1.88 -13.43
CA VAL A 359 -36.65 -1.06 -12.41
C VAL A 359 -37.77 -0.19 -13.03
N ILE A 360 -37.48 0.52 -14.10
CA ILE A 360 -38.46 1.39 -14.78
C ILE A 360 -39.60 0.53 -15.37
N THR A 361 -39.31 -0.63 -15.94
CA THR A 361 -40.31 -1.55 -16.46
C THR A 361 -41.24 -2.04 -15.35
N LYS A 362 -40.72 -2.58 -14.25
CA LYS A 362 -41.50 -3.07 -13.11
C LYS A 362 -42.34 -1.93 -12.49
N ARG A 363 -41.75 -0.74 -12.28
CA ARG A 363 -42.47 0.44 -11.78
C ARG A 363 -43.58 0.85 -12.71
N THR A 364 -43.32 0.93 -14.01
CA THR A 364 -44.32 1.36 -14.98
C THR A 364 -45.46 0.34 -15.07
N GLN A 365 -45.16 -0.94 -14.98
CA GLN A 365 -46.21 -2.00 -14.95
C GLN A 365 -47.06 -1.90 -13.69
N PHE A 366 -46.42 -1.65 -12.52
CA PHE A 366 -47.15 -1.46 -11.27
C PHE A 366 -48.09 -0.25 -11.35
N ASP A 367 -47.57 0.90 -11.80
CA ASP A 367 -48.34 2.13 -11.95
C ASP A 367 -49.44 1.98 -13.01
N LEU A 368 -49.21 1.24 -14.09
CA LEU A 368 -50.22 0.89 -15.13
C LEU A 368 -51.36 0.08 -14.54
N ASN A 369 -51.03 -1.00 -13.83
CA ASN A 369 -52.06 -1.86 -13.21
C ASN A 369 -52.89 -1.03 -12.24
N LYS A 370 -52.29 -0.24 -11.40
CA LYS A 370 -53.00 0.64 -10.46
C LYS A 370 -53.88 1.70 -11.15
N ALA A 371 -53.39 2.28 -12.25
CA ALA A 371 -54.18 3.22 -13.05
C ALA A 371 -55.35 2.55 -13.76
N GLN A 372 -55.13 1.35 -14.29
CA GLN A 372 -56.19 0.55 -14.93
C GLN A 372 -57.27 0.10 -13.94
N ASP A 373 -56.85 -0.38 -12.75
CA ASP A 373 -57.79 -0.78 -11.69
C ASP A 373 -58.64 0.42 -11.25
N ARG A 374 -58.01 1.61 -11.10
CA ARG A 374 -58.75 2.83 -10.76
C ARG A 374 -59.68 3.30 -11.88
N LEU A 375 -59.21 3.26 -13.13
CA LEU A 375 -59.98 3.60 -14.31
C LEU A 375 -61.20 2.70 -14.42
N HIS A 376 -61.05 1.37 -14.20
CA HIS A 376 -62.12 0.40 -14.18
C HIS A 376 -63.22 0.74 -13.15
N ILE A 377 -62.80 1.19 -11.95
CA ILE A 377 -63.73 1.66 -10.91
C ILE A 377 -64.44 2.94 -11.34
N VAL A 378 -63.73 3.91 -11.90
CA VAL A 378 -64.27 5.18 -12.36
C VAL A 378 -65.27 4.98 -13.50
N ASP A 379 -64.97 4.08 -14.43
CA ASP A 379 -65.86 3.70 -15.52
C ASP A 379 -67.15 3.10 -14.97
N GLY A 380 -67.08 2.25 -13.96
CA GLY A 380 -68.21 1.68 -13.28
C GLY A 380 -69.09 2.75 -12.59
N LEU A 381 -68.45 3.67 -11.88
CA LEU A 381 -69.16 4.80 -11.23
C LEU A 381 -69.83 5.72 -12.24
N MET A 382 -69.18 6.06 -13.35
CA MET A 382 -69.78 6.84 -14.45
C MET A 382 -70.96 6.16 -15.07
N LYS A 383 -70.87 4.83 -15.33
CA LYS A 383 -71.99 4.04 -15.82
C LYS A 383 -73.17 4.02 -14.81
N ALA A 384 -72.87 3.83 -13.51
CA ALA A 384 -73.87 3.84 -12.46
C ALA A 384 -74.56 5.23 -12.32
N LEU A 385 -73.83 6.31 -12.51
CA LEU A 385 -74.42 7.67 -12.50
C LEU A 385 -75.35 7.95 -13.71
N SER A 386 -75.12 7.32 -14.85
CA SER A 386 -75.97 7.43 -16.04
C SER A 386 -77.30 6.70 -15.86
N ILE A 387 -77.38 5.72 -14.96
CA ILE A 387 -78.60 4.94 -14.62
C ILE A 387 -78.93 5.08 -13.09
N LEU A 388 -78.69 6.23 -12.51
CA LEU A 388 -78.66 6.45 -11.05
C LEU A 388 -79.96 6.03 -10.35
N ASP A 389 -81.08 6.39 -10.90
CA ASP A 389 -82.38 6.08 -10.28
C ASP A 389 -82.65 4.59 -10.20
N GLU A 390 -82.24 3.84 -11.24
CA GLU A 390 -82.34 2.38 -11.32
C GLU A 390 -81.40 1.71 -10.30
N VAL A 391 -80.17 2.19 -10.17
CA VAL A 391 -79.19 1.69 -9.22
C VAL A 391 -79.66 1.90 -7.79
N ILE A 392 -80.21 3.08 -7.47
CA ILE A 392 -80.74 3.40 -6.13
C ILE A 392 -81.94 2.48 -5.85
N ALA A 393 -82.87 2.29 -6.80
CA ALA A 393 -84.02 1.44 -6.59
C ALA A 393 -83.59 -0.03 -6.35
N LEU A 394 -82.60 -0.55 -7.06
CA LEU A 394 -82.08 -1.90 -6.89
C LEU A 394 -81.39 -2.07 -5.51
N ILE A 395 -80.57 -1.13 -5.09
CA ILE A 395 -79.92 -1.14 -3.78
C ILE A 395 -80.94 -1.13 -2.64
N ARG A 396 -81.98 -0.28 -2.74
CA ARG A 396 -83.08 -0.21 -1.75
C ARG A 396 -83.90 -1.50 -1.64
N ASN A 397 -84.00 -2.26 -2.75
CA ASN A 397 -84.76 -3.53 -2.82
C ASN A 397 -83.86 -4.74 -2.55
N SER A 398 -82.65 -4.53 -2.09
CA SER A 398 -81.70 -5.59 -1.74
C SER A 398 -81.75 -5.84 -0.23
N ASN A 399 -81.47 -7.09 0.18
CA ASN A 399 -81.59 -7.54 1.56
C ASN A 399 -80.36 -7.07 2.41
N ASP A 400 -79.19 -7.10 1.78
CA ASP A 400 -77.89 -6.67 2.40
C ASP A 400 -76.90 -6.18 1.35
N LYS A 401 -75.74 -5.79 1.78
CA LYS A 401 -74.66 -5.27 0.93
C LYS A 401 -74.18 -6.32 -0.09
N LYS A 402 -74.21 -7.61 0.26
CA LYS A 402 -73.79 -8.70 -0.61
C LYS A 402 -74.82 -8.94 -1.73
N ASP A 403 -76.13 -9.02 -1.36
CA ASP A 403 -77.23 -9.16 -2.31
C ASP A 403 -77.27 -7.97 -3.26
N ALA A 404 -77.07 -6.74 -2.80
CA ALA A 404 -77.01 -5.56 -3.67
C ALA A 404 -75.86 -5.65 -4.71
N LYS A 405 -74.69 -6.12 -4.32
CA LYS A 405 -73.59 -6.31 -5.26
C LYS A 405 -73.84 -7.39 -6.31
N GLU A 406 -74.36 -8.54 -5.87
CA GLU A 406 -74.69 -9.65 -6.78
C GLU A 406 -75.75 -9.22 -7.80
N LYS A 407 -76.82 -8.51 -7.39
CA LYS A 407 -77.85 -7.99 -8.29
C LYS A 407 -77.33 -6.90 -9.24
N LEU A 408 -76.40 -6.04 -8.82
CA LEU A 408 -75.76 -5.03 -9.69
C LEU A 408 -74.93 -5.75 -10.80
N VAL A 409 -74.25 -6.83 -10.46
CA VAL A 409 -73.50 -7.62 -11.42
C VAL A 409 -74.41 -8.32 -12.38
N GLU A 410 -75.45 -8.98 -11.92
CA GLU A 410 -76.42 -9.73 -12.74
C GLU A 410 -77.27 -8.86 -13.66
N THR A 411 -77.69 -7.69 -13.17
CA THR A 411 -78.67 -6.84 -13.89
C THR A 411 -78.00 -5.87 -14.84
N TYR A 412 -76.84 -5.32 -14.50
CA TYR A 412 -76.21 -4.25 -15.27
C TYR A 412 -74.79 -4.59 -15.77
N ASP A 413 -74.34 -5.84 -15.66
CA ASP A 413 -73.01 -6.28 -16.10
C ASP A 413 -71.87 -5.47 -15.45
N PHE A 414 -72.00 -5.08 -14.17
CA PHE A 414 -70.91 -4.53 -13.42
C PHE A 414 -69.95 -5.66 -12.94
N THR A 415 -68.70 -5.38 -12.81
CA THR A 415 -67.81 -6.30 -12.08
C THR A 415 -68.04 -6.22 -10.58
N MET A 416 -67.61 -7.23 -9.81
CA MET A 416 -67.72 -7.25 -8.36
C MET A 416 -67.02 -6.04 -7.74
N THR A 417 -65.85 -5.63 -8.29
CA THR A 417 -65.08 -4.48 -7.86
C THR A 417 -65.82 -3.16 -8.08
N GLN A 418 -66.48 -3.03 -9.25
CA GLN A 418 -67.31 -1.88 -9.54
C GLN A 418 -68.57 -1.86 -8.66
N ALA A 419 -69.25 -2.98 -8.48
CA ALA A 419 -70.40 -3.09 -7.59
C ALA A 419 -70.06 -2.76 -6.13
N GLU A 420 -68.92 -3.18 -5.61
CA GLU A 420 -68.41 -2.80 -4.30
C GLU A 420 -68.21 -1.27 -4.17
N ALA A 421 -67.59 -0.63 -5.18
CA ALA A 421 -67.38 0.80 -5.23
C ALA A 421 -68.70 1.57 -5.26
N ILE A 422 -69.69 1.12 -6.05
CA ILE A 422 -71.02 1.72 -6.19
C ILE A 422 -71.77 1.62 -4.88
N VAL A 423 -71.84 0.47 -4.25
CA VAL A 423 -72.56 0.28 -2.96
C VAL A 423 -71.90 1.01 -1.82
N SER A 424 -70.59 1.27 -1.88
CA SER A 424 -69.86 2.03 -0.88
C SER A 424 -69.83 3.53 -1.16
N LEU A 425 -70.47 4.02 -2.23
CA LEU A 425 -70.51 5.40 -2.62
C LEU A 425 -71.36 6.24 -1.62
N GLN A 426 -70.79 7.30 -1.12
CA GLN A 426 -71.51 8.23 -0.21
C GLN A 426 -72.45 9.12 -1.01
N LEU A 427 -73.73 9.27 -0.57
CA LEU A 427 -74.79 9.99 -1.27
C LEU A 427 -74.45 11.44 -1.63
N TYR A 428 -73.63 12.13 -0.84
CA TYR A 428 -73.23 13.52 -1.13
C TYR A 428 -72.32 13.62 -2.37
N ARG A 429 -71.64 12.53 -2.79
CA ARG A 429 -70.85 12.47 -4.00
C ARG A 429 -71.65 12.32 -5.30
N LEU A 430 -72.93 12.43 -5.25
CA LEU A 430 -73.80 12.41 -6.41
C LEU A 430 -74.14 13.80 -6.95
N THR A 431 -73.40 14.82 -6.52
CA THR A 431 -73.60 16.20 -6.99
C THR A 431 -73.02 16.39 -8.40
N ASN A 432 -73.53 17.37 -9.13
CA ASN A 432 -73.01 17.73 -10.47
C ASN A 432 -71.49 18.06 -10.45
N THR A 433 -71.01 18.65 -9.35
CA THR A 433 -69.57 18.96 -9.18
C THR A 433 -68.72 17.66 -9.08
N ASP A 434 -69.20 16.65 -8.35
CA ASP A 434 -68.53 15.39 -8.22
C ASP A 434 -68.51 14.60 -9.52
N ILE A 435 -69.52 14.70 -10.36
CA ILE A 435 -69.60 14.10 -11.69
C ILE A 435 -68.51 14.70 -12.61
N THR A 436 -68.31 16.03 -12.55
CA THR A 436 -67.28 16.70 -13.32
C THR A 436 -65.90 16.25 -12.88
N ILE A 437 -65.67 16.12 -11.57
CA ILE A 437 -64.38 15.60 -11.00
C ILE A 437 -64.11 14.17 -11.49
N LEU A 438 -65.12 13.29 -11.51
CA LEU A 438 -64.97 11.93 -12.03
C LEU A 438 -64.66 11.90 -13.53
N GLN A 439 -65.23 12.83 -14.32
CA GLN A 439 -64.95 12.99 -15.74
C GLN A 439 -63.49 13.41 -15.98
N GLU A 440 -63.02 14.41 -15.21
CA GLU A 440 -61.61 14.85 -15.25
C GLU A 440 -60.66 13.74 -14.84
N GLU A 441 -60.98 13.05 -13.72
CA GLU A 441 -60.20 11.88 -13.27
C GLU A 441 -60.11 10.80 -14.35
N LYS A 442 -61.20 10.50 -15.06
CA LYS A 442 -61.23 9.53 -16.16
C LYS A 442 -60.32 9.98 -17.30
N LEU A 443 -60.32 11.24 -17.66
CA LEU A 443 -59.46 11.79 -18.71
C LEU A 443 -57.99 11.64 -18.34
N ASP A 444 -57.63 12.06 -17.12
CA ASP A 444 -56.27 11.96 -16.58
C ASP A 444 -55.78 10.48 -16.53
N LEU A 445 -56.64 9.58 -16.05
CA LEU A 445 -56.35 8.17 -16.00
C LEU A 445 -56.12 7.55 -17.40
N ASN A 446 -56.97 7.93 -18.40
CA ASN A 446 -56.80 7.46 -19.77
C ASN A 446 -55.46 7.94 -20.37
N GLU A 447 -55.08 9.18 -20.20
CA GLU A 447 -53.82 9.76 -20.63
C GLU A 447 -52.62 9.05 -19.94
N ARG A 448 -52.78 8.84 -18.63
CA ARG A 448 -51.76 8.11 -17.85
C ARG A 448 -51.61 6.68 -18.29
N VAL A 449 -52.70 5.94 -18.51
CA VAL A 449 -52.69 4.55 -19.05
C VAL A 449 -52.04 4.51 -20.43
N ALA A 450 -52.37 5.46 -21.31
CA ALA A 450 -51.77 5.55 -22.65
C ALA A 450 -50.27 5.80 -22.56
N THR A 451 -49.83 6.73 -21.72
CA THR A 451 -48.44 7.08 -21.51
C THR A 451 -47.64 5.90 -20.93
N LEU A 452 -48.12 5.27 -19.86
CA LEU A 452 -47.49 4.09 -19.25
C LEU A 452 -47.41 2.90 -20.20
N THR A 453 -48.48 2.67 -21.01
CA THR A 453 -48.51 1.63 -22.04
C THR A 453 -47.46 1.92 -23.13
N SER A 454 -47.28 3.17 -23.52
CA SER A 454 -46.28 3.56 -24.53
C SER A 454 -44.86 3.29 -24.06
N ILE A 455 -44.58 3.51 -22.78
CA ILE A 455 -43.25 3.23 -22.16
C ILE A 455 -42.95 1.75 -22.18
N LEU A 456 -43.93 0.90 -21.84
CA LEU A 456 -43.78 -0.57 -21.84
C LEU A 456 -43.63 -1.17 -23.23
N LYS A 457 -44.29 -0.57 -24.24
CA LYS A 457 -44.25 -1.08 -25.63
C LYS A 457 -43.01 -0.67 -26.43
N SER A 458 -42.29 0.33 -26.00
CA SER A 458 -41.18 0.93 -26.74
C SER A 458 -39.94 1.10 -25.88
N GLU A 459 -38.90 0.32 -26.12
CA GLU A 459 -37.60 0.48 -25.47
C GLU A 459 -37.03 1.92 -25.66
N LYS A 460 -37.25 2.51 -26.82
CA LYS A 460 -36.84 3.90 -27.10
C LYS A 460 -37.50 4.87 -26.14
N THR A 461 -38.80 4.71 -25.88
CA THR A 461 -39.55 5.57 -24.94
C THR A 461 -39.08 5.34 -23.52
N LEU A 462 -38.83 4.09 -23.12
CA LEU A 462 -38.29 3.74 -21.81
C LEU A 462 -36.91 4.39 -21.56
N LEU A 463 -36.01 4.32 -22.55
CA LEU A 463 -34.69 4.96 -22.48
C LEU A 463 -34.80 6.50 -22.43
N GLN A 464 -35.80 7.12 -23.08
CA GLN A 464 -36.03 8.55 -22.96
C GLN A 464 -36.45 8.94 -21.54
N VAL A 465 -37.32 8.15 -20.90
CA VAL A 465 -37.70 8.35 -19.50
C VAL A 465 -36.47 8.27 -18.60
N MET A 466 -35.66 7.22 -18.75
CA MET A 466 -34.41 7.05 -18.01
C MET A 466 -33.47 8.27 -18.13
N LYS A 467 -33.25 8.73 -19.36
CA LYS A 467 -32.40 9.91 -19.61
C LYS A 467 -32.97 11.18 -18.99
N GLN A 468 -34.28 11.34 -19.03
CA GLN A 468 -34.93 12.50 -18.42
C GLN A 468 -34.75 12.49 -16.89
N GLU A 469 -34.99 11.35 -16.25
CA GLU A 469 -34.79 11.21 -14.80
C GLU A 469 -33.34 11.44 -14.38
N LEU A 470 -32.38 10.95 -15.15
CA LEU A 470 -30.95 11.19 -14.90
C LEU A 470 -30.58 12.69 -15.02
N ARG A 471 -31.16 13.40 -16.01
CA ARG A 471 -30.95 14.86 -16.13
C ARG A 471 -31.54 15.65 -14.95
N GLU A 472 -32.69 15.24 -14.47
CA GLU A 472 -33.31 15.85 -13.29
C GLU A 472 -32.48 15.62 -12.05
N LEU A 473 -31.95 14.42 -11.84
CA LEU A 473 -31.03 14.11 -10.75
C LEU A 473 -29.74 14.94 -10.85
N LYS A 474 -29.14 15.03 -12.03
CA LYS A 474 -27.99 15.87 -12.25
C LYS A 474 -28.27 17.33 -11.90
N LYS A 475 -29.38 17.87 -12.35
CA LYS A 475 -29.77 19.26 -12.03
C LYS A 475 -29.97 19.49 -10.54
N LYS A 476 -30.45 18.48 -9.79
CA LYS A 476 -30.78 18.59 -8.37
C LYS A 476 -29.58 18.38 -7.46
N TYR A 477 -28.66 17.48 -7.80
CA TYR A 477 -27.63 16.99 -6.88
C TYR A 477 -26.18 17.16 -7.38
N ALA A 478 -25.94 17.44 -8.66
CA ALA A 478 -24.58 17.54 -9.14
C ALA A 478 -23.84 18.73 -8.51
N THR A 479 -22.62 18.47 -8.06
CA THR A 479 -21.70 19.46 -7.50
C THR A 479 -20.45 19.57 -8.39
N PRO A 480 -19.72 20.69 -8.34
CA PRO A 480 -18.46 20.82 -9.04
C PRO A 480 -17.45 19.73 -8.68
N ARG A 481 -16.55 19.42 -9.60
CA ARG A 481 -15.40 18.53 -9.35
C ARG A 481 -14.52 19.13 -8.26
N LEU A 482 -14.06 18.29 -7.36
CA LEU A 482 -13.14 18.64 -6.28
C LEU A 482 -11.68 18.30 -6.66
N THR A 483 -11.44 17.11 -7.23
CA THR A 483 -10.11 16.65 -7.59
C THR A 483 -9.63 17.23 -8.92
N GLU A 484 -8.47 17.85 -8.92
CA GLU A 484 -7.80 18.34 -10.14
C GLU A 484 -7.13 17.18 -10.88
N ILE A 485 -7.09 17.23 -12.23
CA ILE A 485 -6.46 16.20 -13.05
C ILE A 485 -5.36 16.85 -13.88
N GLN A 486 -4.14 16.33 -13.77
CA GLN A 486 -2.97 16.71 -14.54
C GLN A 486 -2.54 15.57 -15.45
N ALA A 487 -2.27 15.87 -16.72
CA ALA A 487 -1.96 14.86 -17.73
C ALA A 487 -0.65 14.12 -17.44
N GLU A 488 0.37 14.85 -17.01
CA GLU A 488 1.72 14.32 -16.80
C GLU A 488 1.99 14.06 -15.33
N ILE A 489 2.73 12.99 -15.06
CA ILE A 489 3.32 12.74 -13.73
C ILE A 489 4.54 13.65 -13.63
N LYS A 490 4.53 14.61 -12.72
CA LYS A 490 5.72 15.39 -12.39
C LYS A 490 6.78 14.48 -11.80
N GLU A 491 7.86 14.24 -12.53
CA GLU A 491 9.01 13.51 -12.02
C GLU A 491 9.67 14.32 -10.90
N ILE A 492 9.53 13.87 -9.67
CA ILE A 492 10.13 14.52 -8.51
C ILE A 492 11.61 14.17 -8.48
N LYS A 493 12.44 15.03 -9.02
CA LYS A 493 13.89 14.95 -8.85
C LYS A 493 14.25 15.57 -7.52
N ILE A 494 14.72 14.76 -6.58
CA ILE A 494 15.36 15.26 -5.37
C ILE A 494 16.82 15.41 -5.72
N GLU A 495 17.25 16.63 -5.89
CA GLU A 495 18.66 16.96 -5.77
C GLU A 495 18.97 16.86 -4.27
N THR A 496 19.57 15.77 -3.86
CA THR A 496 19.92 15.46 -2.45
C THR A 496 20.79 16.58 -1.84
N GLU A 497 21.46 17.31 -2.69
CA GLU A 497 22.33 18.45 -2.41
C GLU A 497 21.62 19.62 -1.72
N ILE A 498 20.37 19.83 -2.04
CA ILE A 498 19.60 21.02 -1.61
C ILE A 498 19.10 20.87 -0.16
N LEU A 499 19.03 19.63 0.35
CA LEU A 499 18.34 19.32 1.60
C LEU A 499 19.27 19.01 2.77
N ILE A 500 20.53 18.68 2.49
CA ILE A 500 21.52 18.26 3.48
C ILE A 500 22.67 19.25 3.39
N PRO A 501 23.01 19.96 4.50
CA PRO A 501 24.20 20.82 4.48
C PRO A 501 25.42 19.96 4.18
N GLU A 502 26.20 20.40 3.20
CA GLU A 502 27.46 19.77 2.88
C GLU A 502 28.49 20.12 3.92
N GLU A 503 28.86 19.15 4.73
CA GLU A 503 29.87 19.31 5.79
C GLU A 503 30.92 18.22 5.63
N GLU A 504 32.17 18.58 5.88
CA GLU A 504 33.25 17.60 6.01
C GLU A 504 33.17 16.94 7.39
N VAL A 505 33.18 15.61 7.42
CA VAL A 505 33.12 14.82 8.65
C VAL A 505 34.06 13.62 8.54
N TYR A 506 34.43 13.03 9.68
CA TYR A 506 35.12 11.73 9.69
C TYR A 506 34.10 10.62 9.94
N VAL A 507 34.11 9.58 9.11
CA VAL A 507 33.35 8.37 9.34
C VAL A 507 34.29 7.30 9.89
N VAL A 508 33.86 6.66 10.96
CA VAL A 508 34.59 5.55 11.60
C VAL A 508 33.70 4.30 11.57
N ALA A 509 34.24 3.17 11.18
CA ALA A 509 33.60 1.86 11.25
C ALA A 509 34.56 0.81 11.80
N THR A 510 34.04 -0.10 12.64
CA THR A 510 34.82 -1.16 13.28
C THR A 510 34.33 -2.55 12.86
N LYS A 511 35.19 -3.55 13.06
CA LYS A 511 34.93 -4.96 12.73
C LYS A 511 33.74 -5.56 13.48
N GLN A 512 33.56 -5.18 14.75
CA GLN A 512 32.42 -5.60 15.56
C GLN A 512 31.12 -4.88 15.23
N GLY A 513 31.15 -3.88 14.31
CA GLY A 513 29.95 -3.19 13.82
C GLY A 513 29.61 -1.90 14.57
N TYR A 514 30.55 -1.29 15.26
CA TYR A 514 30.40 0.08 15.76
C TYR A 514 30.69 1.06 14.64
N TYR A 515 29.89 2.11 14.56
CA TYR A 515 30.04 3.16 13.56
C TYR A 515 29.64 4.53 14.13
N LYS A 516 30.25 5.58 13.64
CA LYS A 516 30.01 6.97 14.06
C LYS A 516 30.43 7.96 13.00
N ARG A 517 29.81 9.14 13.04
CA ARG A 517 30.25 10.34 12.34
C ARG A 517 30.86 11.30 13.35
N VAL A 518 32.03 11.81 13.06
CA VAL A 518 32.79 12.69 13.97
C VAL A 518 33.06 14.03 13.28
N SER A 519 32.80 15.15 13.95
CA SER A 519 33.14 16.45 13.41
C SER A 519 34.67 16.66 13.37
N PRO A 520 35.21 17.42 12.38
CA PRO A 520 36.66 17.70 12.29
C PRO A 520 37.23 18.28 13.56
N ARG A 521 36.47 19.12 14.23
CA ARG A 521 36.89 19.72 15.54
C ARG A 521 37.03 18.66 16.62
N SER A 522 36.11 17.68 16.69
CA SER A 522 36.21 16.62 17.71
C SER A 522 37.37 15.67 17.40
N PHE A 523 37.62 15.41 16.11
CA PHE A 523 38.73 14.57 15.65
C PHE A 523 40.09 15.20 16.01
N SER A 524 40.30 16.46 15.63
CA SER A 524 41.61 17.16 15.88
C SER A 524 41.85 17.54 17.34
N SER A 525 40.84 17.55 18.20
CA SER A 525 40.98 17.89 19.62
C SER A 525 41.32 16.70 20.52
N SER A 526 41.48 15.50 19.99
CA SER A 526 41.69 14.26 20.74
C SER A 526 42.92 13.51 20.25
N ALA A 527 43.58 12.77 21.15
CA ALA A 527 44.68 11.89 20.76
C ALA A 527 44.16 10.71 19.89
N PRO A 528 44.92 10.25 18.90
CA PRO A 528 44.53 9.16 18.00
C PRO A 528 44.09 7.89 18.72
N GLU A 529 44.81 7.57 19.80
CA GLU A 529 44.62 6.35 20.59
C GLU A 529 43.31 6.39 21.40
N GLU A 530 42.77 7.59 21.67
CA GLU A 530 41.52 7.80 22.40
C GLU A 530 40.29 7.69 21.47
N ASN A 531 40.26 6.72 20.56
CA ASN A 531 39.24 6.58 19.50
C ASN A 531 37.94 5.89 19.95
N GLY A 532 37.80 5.57 21.25
CA GLY A 532 36.59 4.88 21.77
C GLY A 532 36.51 3.41 21.40
N LEU A 533 37.56 2.81 20.86
CA LEU A 533 37.55 1.39 20.45
C LEU A 533 37.38 0.48 21.67
N ARG A 534 36.55 -0.55 21.55
CA ARG A 534 36.41 -1.59 22.57
C ARG A 534 37.59 -2.55 22.55
N GLU A 535 37.86 -3.17 23.70
CA GLU A 535 38.88 -4.21 23.81
C GLU A 535 38.54 -5.38 22.87
N GLY A 536 39.50 -5.77 22.04
CA GLY A 536 39.32 -6.85 21.07
C GLY A 536 38.56 -6.48 19.76
N ASP A 537 38.24 -5.20 19.58
CA ASP A 537 37.69 -4.69 18.30
C ASP A 537 38.79 -4.10 17.41
N GLU A 538 38.52 -3.94 16.14
CA GLU A 538 39.46 -3.47 15.11
C GLU A 538 38.80 -2.35 14.29
N VAL A 539 39.49 -1.24 14.11
CA VAL A 539 39.06 -0.16 13.23
C VAL A 539 39.26 -0.59 11.77
N LEU A 540 38.21 -0.61 10.99
CA LEU A 540 38.25 -0.97 9.56
C LEU A 540 38.37 0.25 8.66
N LEU A 541 37.76 1.36 9.06
CA LEU A 541 37.72 2.58 8.28
C LEU A 541 37.75 3.81 9.19
N VAL A 542 38.66 4.73 8.87
CA VAL A 542 38.58 6.14 9.29
C VAL A 542 38.87 6.98 8.06
N GLN A 543 37.87 7.69 7.59
CA GLN A 543 37.99 8.50 6.38
C GLN A 543 37.28 9.84 6.53
N LYS A 544 37.92 10.91 6.03
CA LYS A 544 37.33 12.24 5.90
C LYS A 544 36.46 12.23 4.66
N VAL A 545 35.19 12.58 4.82
CA VAL A 545 34.14 12.42 3.80
C VAL A 545 33.16 13.60 3.88
N SER A 546 32.36 13.81 2.83
CA SER A 546 31.21 14.72 2.86
C SER A 546 29.97 14.06 3.48
N THR A 547 29.14 14.85 4.12
CA THR A 547 27.79 14.40 4.57
C THR A 547 26.93 13.88 3.44
N LEU A 548 27.24 14.25 2.20
CA LEU A 548 26.52 13.83 0.98
C LEU A 548 27.01 12.48 0.42
N ASP A 549 28.14 11.97 0.95
CA ASP A 549 28.70 10.67 0.53
C ASP A 549 27.93 9.49 1.12
N HIS A 550 28.26 8.29 0.68
CA HIS A 550 27.65 7.05 1.12
C HIS A 550 28.67 6.06 1.64
N LEU A 551 28.46 5.52 2.83
CA LEU A 551 29.23 4.43 3.41
C LEU A 551 28.60 3.09 3.03
N ILE A 552 29.40 2.21 2.45
CA ILE A 552 29.03 0.83 2.16
C ILE A 552 29.87 -0.09 3.06
N LEU A 553 29.21 -0.93 3.86
CA LEU A 553 29.86 -1.91 4.73
C LEU A 553 29.53 -3.31 4.25
N PHE A 554 30.52 -4.19 4.24
CA PHE A 554 30.38 -5.58 3.84
C PHE A 554 30.63 -6.53 5.01
N THR A 555 29.84 -7.61 5.09
CA THR A 555 29.83 -8.51 6.23
C THR A 555 30.38 -9.89 5.93
N SER A 556 30.80 -10.62 6.99
CA SER A 556 31.27 -12.01 6.90
C SER A 556 30.19 -13.00 6.40
N LYS A 557 28.91 -12.65 6.48
CA LYS A 557 27.79 -13.47 5.99
C LYS A 557 27.42 -13.16 4.53
N GLY A 558 28.26 -12.38 3.83
CA GLY A 558 28.08 -12.08 2.42
C GLY A 558 27.02 -11.04 2.13
N ASN A 559 26.68 -10.22 3.12
CA ASN A 559 25.75 -9.12 3.01
C ASN A 559 26.47 -7.78 2.87
N TYR A 560 25.73 -6.75 2.44
CA TYR A 560 26.18 -5.36 2.52
C TYR A 560 25.11 -4.46 3.15
N LEU A 561 25.59 -3.35 3.68
CA LEU A 561 24.80 -2.24 4.19
C LEU A 561 25.18 -0.99 3.41
N HIS A 562 24.21 -0.16 3.12
CA HIS A 562 24.39 1.11 2.43
C HIS A 562 23.84 2.24 3.30
N LEU A 563 24.74 3.06 3.84
CA LEU A 563 24.44 4.08 4.83
C LEU A 563 24.79 5.47 4.28
N PRO A 564 23.81 6.36 4.04
CA PRO A 564 24.10 7.76 3.74
C PRO A 564 24.85 8.40 4.92
N VAL A 565 25.94 9.12 4.67
CA VAL A 565 26.80 9.69 5.73
C VAL A 565 26.04 10.66 6.65
N HIS A 566 25.11 11.44 6.08
CA HIS A 566 24.27 12.36 6.88
C HIS A 566 23.33 11.64 7.87
N GLU A 567 23.02 10.35 7.66
CA GLU A 567 22.19 9.54 8.55
C GLU A 567 23.02 8.83 9.64
N ILE A 568 24.34 8.82 9.51
CA ILE A 568 25.22 8.22 10.51
C ILE A 568 25.17 9.05 11.80
N PRO A 569 24.92 8.42 12.98
CA PRO A 569 24.85 9.15 14.24
C PRO A 569 26.14 9.90 14.54
N GLU A 570 26.02 11.17 14.94
CA GLU A 570 27.15 11.98 15.37
C GLU A 570 27.59 11.56 16.77
N ALA A 571 28.92 11.46 16.97
CA ALA A 571 29.52 11.14 18.24
C ALA A 571 30.87 11.82 18.34
N LYS A 572 31.40 11.96 19.56
CA LYS A 572 32.78 12.48 19.79
C LYS A 572 33.79 11.39 19.41
N TRP A 573 35.02 11.81 19.11
CA TRP A 573 36.12 10.89 18.81
C TRP A 573 36.30 9.81 19.88
N LYS A 574 36.25 10.21 21.16
CA LYS A 574 36.42 9.33 22.33
C LYS A 574 35.25 8.38 22.60
N ASP A 575 34.10 8.60 22.00
CA ASP A 575 32.92 7.76 22.22
C ASP A 575 33.01 6.47 21.39
N VAL A 576 32.42 5.37 21.87
CA VAL A 576 32.38 4.10 21.13
C VAL A 576 31.58 4.23 19.83
N GLY A 577 30.60 5.12 19.80
CA GLY A 577 29.63 5.22 18.70
C GLY A 577 28.42 4.31 18.85
N HIS A 578 27.67 4.14 17.77
CA HIS A 578 26.48 3.30 17.74
C HIS A 578 26.81 1.92 17.17
N HIS A 579 26.15 0.88 17.67
CA HIS A 579 26.30 -0.45 17.12
C HIS A 579 25.19 -0.73 16.08
N LEU A 580 25.56 -1.31 14.94
CA LEU A 580 24.64 -1.59 13.82
C LEU A 580 23.41 -2.38 14.25
N SER A 581 23.52 -3.32 15.18
CA SER A 581 22.40 -4.13 15.67
C SER A 581 21.28 -3.34 16.39
N GLN A 582 21.52 -2.05 16.72
CA GLN A 582 20.47 -1.21 17.30
C GLN A 582 19.40 -0.79 16.29
N SER A 583 19.75 -0.73 15.02
CA SER A 583 18.85 -0.31 13.94
C SER A 583 18.69 -1.37 12.84
N ILE A 584 19.68 -2.23 12.64
CA ILE A 584 19.73 -3.19 11.53
C ILE A 584 19.80 -4.61 12.08
N SER A 585 18.98 -5.48 11.55
CA SER A 585 19.00 -6.91 11.93
C SER A 585 20.23 -7.59 11.32
N LEU A 586 21.21 -7.92 12.18
CA LEU A 586 22.39 -8.72 11.83
C LEU A 586 22.23 -10.16 12.32
N ALA A 587 22.79 -11.10 11.58
CA ALA A 587 22.84 -12.51 12.00
C ALA A 587 23.79 -12.70 13.20
N THR A 588 23.62 -13.79 13.95
CA THR A 588 24.54 -14.14 15.05
C THR A 588 25.96 -14.33 14.50
N ASN A 589 26.93 -13.67 15.14
CA ASN A 589 28.36 -13.66 14.75
C ASN A 589 28.63 -13.05 13.35
N GLU A 590 27.76 -12.21 12.85
CA GLU A 590 28.00 -11.44 11.63
C GLU A 590 28.88 -10.23 11.98
N ILE A 591 30.08 -10.18 11.41
CA ILE A 591 31.06 -9.09 11.60
C ILE A 591 31.27 -8.34 10.28
N ILE A 592 31.73 -7.09 10.41
CA ILE A 592 32.09 -6.28 9.26
C ILE A 592 33.51 -6.65 8.82
N LEU A 593 33.74 -6.79 7.52
CA LEU A 593 35.04 -7.14 6.96
C LEU A 593 35.68 -6.00 6.19
N ALA A 594 34.89 -5.15 5.55
CA ALA A 594 35.37 -3.99 4.81
C ALA A 594 34.35 -2.86 4.84
N GLY A 595 34.82 -1.63 4.76
CA GLY A 595 34.06 -0.41 4.59
C GLY A 595 34.60 0.40 3.42
N ILE A 596 33.70 0.93 2.59
CA ILE A 596 34.05 1.72 1.41
C ILE A 596 33.19 2.98 1.44
N VAL A 597 33.77 4.14 1.17
CA VAL A 597 33.02 5.37 0.95
C VAL A 597 32.88 5.62 -0.56
N LYS A 598 31.67 5.74 -1.00
CA LYS A 598 31.32 6.17 -2.36
C LYS A 598 31.03 7.67 -2.32
N GLU A 599 31.86 8.44 -2.95
CA GLU A 599 31.67 9.89 -3.09
C GLU A 599 30.47 10.18 -3.99
N LYS A 600 29.74 11.24 -3.68
CA LYS A 600 28.53 11.68 -4.35
C LYS A 600 28.70 11.83 -5.87
N ASP A 601 29.74 12.57 -6.30
CA ASP A 601 29.99 12.96 -7.69
C ASP A 601 30.84 11.98 -8.49
N SER A 602 31.07 10.77 -7.92
CA SER A 602 32.09 9.84 -8.44
C SER A 602 31.57 8.76 -9.37
N ASN A 603 30.37 8.90 -9.96
CA ASN A 603 29.83 7.88 -10.87
C ASN A 603 30.81 7.51 -12.00
N ASP A 604 31.59 8.48 -12.52
CA ASP A 604 32.59 8.24 -13.56
C ASP A 604 33.92 7.74 -12.99
N ALA A 605 34.30 8.15 -11.77
CA ALA A 605 35.56 7.77 -11.13
C ALA A 605 35.59 6.30 -10.69
N TYR A 606 34.46 5.69 -10.38
CA TYR A 606 34.33 4.30 -9.93
C TYR A 606 33.69 3.38 -10.99
N GLN A 607 33.60 3.82 -12.25
CA GLN A 607 32.89 3.05 -13.30
C GLN A 607 33.52 1.67 -13.52
N ASP A 608 34.86 1.57 -13.42
CA ASP A 608 35.60 0.33 -13.65
C ASP A 608 35.99 -0.40 -12.35
N TRP A 609 35.58 0.12 -11.20
CA TRP A 609 35.90 -0.48 -9.92
C TRP A 609 35.02 -1.67 -9.61
N THR A 610 35.65 -2.73 -9.08
CA THR A 610 34.97 -3.94 -8.63
C THR A 610 35.29 -4.28 -7.19
N VAL A 611 34.36 -4.93 -6.52
CA VAL A 611 34.54 -5.54 -5.19
C VAL A 611 34.74 -7.03 -5.38
N VAL A 612 35.85 -7.56 -4.87
CA VAL A 612 36.22 -8.97 -4.96
C VAL A 612 36.01 -9.64 -3.61
N PHE A 613 35.22 -10.68 -3.58
CA PHE A 613 34.85 -11.45 -2.39
C PHE A 613 35.56 -12.81 -2.43
N PHE A 614 36.16 -13.23 -1.32
CA PHE A 614 36.74 -14.54 -1.13
C PHE A 614 36.04 -15.28 0.00
N THR A 615 35.61 -16.52 -0.22
CA THR A 615 34.93 -17.29 0.82
C THR A 615 35.84 -18.37 1.42
N LYS A 616 35.54 -18.75 2.64
CA LYS A 616 36.25 -19.78 3.42
C LYS A 616 36.28 -21.14 2.70
N GLU A 617 35.17 -21.47 2.01
CA GLU A 617 35.07 -22.72 1.23
C GLU A 617 35.68 -22.61 -0.18
N GLY A 618 36.44 -21.55 -0.47
CA GLY A 618 37.23 -21.39 -1.67
C GLY A 618 36.51 -20.93 -2.91
N LEU A 619 35.47 -20.08 -2.73
CA LEU A 619 34.85 -19.36 -3.83
C LEU A 619 35.45 -17.96 -3.96
N VAL A 620 35.40 -17.40 -5.17
CA VAL A 620 35.72 -16.00 -5.47
C VAL A 620 34.66 -15.41 -6.37
N LYS A 621 34.39 -14.11 -6.17
CA LYS A 621 33.41 -13.38 -6.94
C LYS A 621 33.88 -11.95 -7.14
N GLN A 622 33.66 -11.39 -8.33
CA GLN A 622 33.72 -9.96 -8.58
C GLN A 622 32.30 -9.38 -8.77
N THR A 623 32.09 -8.18 -8.27
CA THR A 623 30.86 -7.41 -8.53
C THR A 623 31.24 -5.95 -8.75
N ALA A 624 30.67 -5.32 -9.77
CA ALA A 624 30.91 -3.90 -10.02
C ALA A 624 30.46 -3.06 -8.81
N LEU A 625 31.25 -2.05 -8.42
CA LEU A 625 30.94 -1.22 -7.25
C LEU A 625 29.58 -0.51 -7.40
N ASN A 626 29.20 -0.18 -8.63
CA ASN A 626 27.93 0.47 -8.93
C ASN A 626 26.69 -0.40 -8.71
N GLU A 627 26.82 -1.72 -8.53
CA GLU A 627 25.72 -2.63 -8.17
C GLU A 627 25.28 -2.47 -6.69
N PHE A 628 26.15 -1.91 -5.84
CA PHE A 628 25.86 -1.72 -4.41
C PHE A 628 25.16 -0.38 -4.15
N ASN A 629 23.87 -0.33 -4.48
CA ASN A 629 23.04 0.86 -4.31
C ASN A 629 22.15 0.76 -3.06
N THR A 630 21.51 1.86 -2.72
CA THR A 630 20.45 1.91 -1.70
C THR A 630 19.31 0.96 -2.10
N TYR A 631 18.79 0.20 -1.14
CA TYR A 631 17.73 -0.77 -1.36
C TYR A 631 16.57 -0.52 -0.38
N ARG A 632 15.39 -1.00 -0.72
CA ARG A 632 14.22 -0.88 0.15
C ARG A 632 14.46 -1.59 1.49
N GLY A 633 14.42 -0.84 2.58
CA GLY A 633 14.65 -1.36 3.94
C GLY A 633 16.11 -1.32 4.40
N TYR A 634 17.00 -0.56 3.73
CA TYR A 634 18.42 -0.38 4.12
C TYR A 634 18.61 0.09 5.57
N LYS A 635 17.59 0.73 6.18
CA LYS A 635 17.62 1.19 7.58
C LYS A 635 17.40 0.09 8.61
N THR A 636 16.89 -1.07 8.22
CA THR A 636 16.47 -2.13 9.15
C THR A 636 17.03 -3.50 8.84
N ARG A 637 17.55 -3.72 7.64
CA ARG A 637 18.07 -5.02 7.19
C ARG A 637 19.24 -4.86 6.23
N THR A 638 20.06 -5.90 6.15
CA THR A 638 21.14 -6.05 5.16
C THR A 638 20.60 -6.50 3.80
N SER A 639 21.41 -6.38 2.75
CA SER A 639 21.16 -6.94 1.42
C SER A 639 22.31 -7.87 1.00
N ASN A 640 22.04 -8.79 0.07
CA ASN A 640 23.07 -9.73 -0.38
C ASN A 640 24.14 -9.05 -1.22
N ALA A 641 25.41 -9.24 -0.86
CA ALA A 641 26.56 -8.91 -1.67
C ALA A 641 27.11 -10.13 -2.43
N ILE A 642 27.06 -11.30 -1.80
CA ILE A 642 27.39 -12.61 -2.38
C ILE A 642 26.46 -13.66 -1.76
N LYS A 643 25.95 -14.60 -2.57
CA LYS A 643 25.15 -15.72 -2.08
C LYS A 643 26.10 -16.87 -1.66
N LEU A 644 26.22 -17.12 -0.37
CA LEU A 644 26.96 -18.26 0.17
C LEU A 644 26.23 -19.57 -0.17
N LYS A 645 26.97 -20.63 -0.50
CA LYS A 645 26.41 -21.93 -0.93
C LYS A 645 25.99 -22.80 0.24
N THR A 646 26.68 -22.70 1.34
CA THR A 646 26.41 -23.46 2.56
C THR A 646 26.23 -22.52 3.76
N ALA A 647 25.57 -22.98 4.80
CA ALA A 647 25.41 -22.20 6.04
C ALA A 647 26.73 -22.08 6.83
N THR A 648 27.73 -22.93 6.52
CA THR A 648 29.06 -22.95 7.15
C THR A 648 30.07 -22.07 6.44
N ASP A 649 29.77 -21.62 5.21
CA ASP A 649 30.64 -20.75 4.46
C ASP A 649 30.58 -19.31 4.98
N GLU A 650 31.68 -18.60 4.88
CA GLU A 650 31.84 -17.22 5.32
C GLU A 650 32.74 -16.50 4.33
N VAL A 651 32.53 -15.20 4.17
CA VAL A 651 33.47 -14.33 3.48
C VAL A 651 34.67 -14.11 4.41
N VAL A 652 35.90 -14.31 3.90
CA VAL A 652 37.14 -14.18 4.67
C VAL A 652 37.96 -12.97 4.26
N ALA A 653 37.84 -12.51 3.02
CA ALA A 653 38.53 -11.32 2.54
C ALA A 653 37.64 -10.58 1.50
N ILE A 654 37.78 -9.28 1.48
CA ILE A 654 37.10 -8.39 0.54
C ILE A 654 38.09 -7.32 0.09
N GLU A 655 38.24 -7.17 -1.21
CA GLU A 655 39.18 -6.23 -1.82
C GLU A 655 38.45 -5.30 -2.79
N LEU A 656 38.79 -4.03 -2.78
CA LEU A 656 38.32 -3.05 -3.75
C LEU A 656 39.36 -2.86 -4.83
N VAL A 657 38.97 -3.08 -6.07
CA VAL A 657 39.90 -3.16 -7.19
C VAL A 657 39.53 -2.17 -8.29
N PRO A 658 40.48 -1.28 -8.69
CA PRO A 658 40.19 -0.22 -9.65
C PRO A 658 40.12 -0.68 -11.11
N ASN A 659 40.74 -1.83 -11.46
CA ASN A 659 40.76 -2.37 -12.83
C ASN A 659 40.96 -3.89 -12.83
N GLN A 660 40.92 -4.51 -14.01
CA GLN A 660 41.10 -5.95 -14.20
C GLN A 660 42.59 -6.38 -14.32
N GLU A 661 43.52 -5.47 -14.45
CA GLU A 661 44.97 -5.75 -14.57
C GLU A 661 45.59 -5.96 -13.18
N GLN A 662 45.02 -6.89 -12.42
CA GLN A 662 45.44 -7.20 -11.07
C GLN A 662 45.67 -8.71 -10.94
N GLU A 663 46.43 -9.10 -9.93
CA GLU A 663 46.65 -10.50 -9.57
C GLU A 663 46.07 -10.81 -8.21
N ILE A 664 45.63 -12.05 -8.07
CA ILE A 664 45.09 -12.59 -6.82
C ILE A 664 46.10 -13.52 -6.19
N PHE A 665 46.32 -13.42 -4.88
CA PHE A 665 46.98 -14.41 -4.08
C PHE A 665 46.07 -14.90 -2.96
N ILE A 666 45.84 -16.20 -2.89
CA ILE A 666 45.04 -16.87 -1.87
C ILE A 666 45.91 -17.85 -1.10
N VAL A 667 45.77 -17.87 0.22
CA VAL A 667 46.45 -18.86 1.08
C VAL A 667 45.42 -19.67 1.85
N THR A 668 45.64 -20.99 1.96
CA THR A 668 44.80 -21.89 2.74
C THR A 668 45.36 -22.11 4.15
N HIS A 669 44.52 -22.54 5.08
CA HIS A 669 44.91 -22.90 6.43
C HIS A 669 46.06 -23.93 6.47
N CYS A 670 46.04 -24.92 5.59
CA CYS A 670 47.10 -25.91 5.46
C CYS A 670 48.39 -25.40 4.77
N GLY A 671 48.45 -24.12 4.40
CA GLY A 671 49.64 -23.48 3.85
C GLY A 671 49.85 -23.68 2.35
N PHE A 672 48.78 -23.84 1.56
CA PHE A 672 48.85 -23.77 0.11
C PHE A 672 48.56 -22.35 -0.36
N GLY A 673 49.47 -21.79 -1.17
CA GLY A 673 49.33 -20.49 -1.81
C GLY A 673 49.03 -20.66 -3.31
N LEU A 674 48.04 -19.99 -3.82
CA LEU A 674 47.69 -19.96 -5.23
C LEU A 674 47.68 -18.51 -5.73
N ARG A 675 48.39 -18.30 -6.85
CA ARG A 675 48.47 -17.00 -7.54
C ARG A 675 47.93 -17.15 -8.96
N TYR A 676 47.02 -16.24 -9.36
CA TYR A 676 46.40 -16.18 -10.69
C TYR A 676 45.89 -14.77 -11.02
N GLU A 677 45.57 -14.54 -12.29
CA GLU A 677 45.10 -13.26 -12.78
C GLU A 677 43.64 -13.00 -12.35
N LEU A 678 43.33 -11.78 -11.95
CA LEU A 678 41.96 -11.35 -11.60
C LEU A 678 40.99 -11.51 -12.78
N SER A 679 41.49 -11.33 -14.01
CA SER A 679 40.71 -11.49 -15.25
C SER A 679 40.04 -12.87 -15.41
N GLU A 680 40.54 -13.90 -14.70
CA GLU A 680 39.93 -15.22 -14.68
C GLU A 680 38.63 -15.28 -13.83
N VAL A 681 38.30 -14.24 -13.08
CA VAL A 681 37.11 -14.17 -12.24
C VAL A 681 36.05 -13.31 -12.94
N PRO A 682 34.90 -13.86 -13.31
CA PRO A 682 33.85 -13.09 -13.99
C PRO A 682 33.23 -12.06 -13.07
N VAL A 683 32.92 -10.88 -13.63
CA VAL A 683 32.11 -9.86 -12.96
C VAL A 683 30.64 -10.25 -13.04
N VAL A 684 29.96 -10.37 -11.89
CA VAL A 684 28.58 -10.85 -11.79
C VAL A 684 27.80 -10.05 -10.73
N GLY A 685 26.46 -10.03 -10.84
CA GLY A 685 25.58 -9.27 -9.95
C GLY A 685 25.58 -9.75 -8.48
N THR A 686 25.01 -8.96 -7.58
CA THR A 686 25.05 -9.14 -6.11
C THR A 686 24.53 -10.50 -5.62
N VAL A 687 23.56 -11.11 -6.30
CA VAL A 687 22.93 -12.37 -5.86
C VAL A 687 23.66 -13.65 -6.31
N ALA A 688 24.76 -13.55 -7.06
CA ALA A 688 25.54 -14.69 -7.53
C ALA A 688 26.43 -15.26 -6.41
N SER A 689 26.74 -16.56 -6.48
CA SER A 689 27.63 -17.25 -5.52
C SER A 689 29.11 -17.20 -5.92
N GLY A 690 29.45 -16.70 -7.10
CA GLY A 690 30.80 -16.71 -7.61
C GLY A 690 31.26 -18.07 -8.16
N VAL A 691 32.55 -18.19 -8.39
CA VAL A 691 33.22 -19.33 -9.00
C VAL A 691 34.27 -19.92 -8.05
N LYS A 692 34.74 -21.15 -8.33
CA LYS A 692 35.76 -21.80 -7.52
C LYS A 692 37.09 -21.04 -7.64
N ALA A 693 37.64 -20.55 -6.53
CA ALA A 693 38.88 -19.82 -6.44
C ALA A 693 40.11 -20.78 -6.39
N ILE A 694 40.05 -21.70 -5.45
CA ILE A 694 41.14 -22.66 -5.15
C ILE A 694 40.60 -24.07 -4.94
N ASN A 695 41.40 -25.11 -5.21
CA ASN A 695 41.03 -26.49 -4.95
C ASN A 695 41.49 -26.95 -3.58
N LEU A 696 40.62 -26.82 -2.59
CA LEU A 696 40.87 -27.19 -1.20
C LEU A 696 41.03 -28.69 -1.01
N ARG A 697 41.89 -29.10 -0.06
CA ARG A 697 41.90 -30.46 0.47
C ARG A 697 40.73 -30.69 1.42
N LYS A 698 40.48 -31.93 1.78
CA LYS A 698 39.59 -32.29 2.84
C LYS A 698 40.06 -31.62 4.14
N ASP A 699 39.15 -31.00 4.85
CA ASP A 699 39.40 -30.30 6.12
C ASP A 699 40.30 -29.05 6.02
N ASP A 700 40.53 -28.51 4.79
CA ASP A 700 41.25 -27.27 4.54
C ASP A 700 40.25 -26.13 4.18
N PHE A 701 40.64 -24.90 4.41
CA PHE A 701 39.80 -23.70 4.12
C PHE A 701 40.70 -22.51 3.75
N VAL A 702 40.16 -21.51 3.14
CA VAL A 702 40.88 -20.28 2.81
C VAL A 702 41.09 -19.48 4.11
N ALA A 703 42.37 -19.20 4.43
CA ALA A 703 42.74 -18.42 5.60
C ALA A 703 42.86 -16.89 5.32
N GLY A 704 43.06 -16.53 4.07
CA GLY A 704 43.14 -15.15 3.61
C GLY A 704 43.39 -15.06 2.12
N ALA A 705 43.10 -13.88 1.57
CA ALA A 705 43.35 -13.55 0.17
C ALA A 705 43.71 -12.08 0.04
N MET A 706 44.39 -11.72 -1.03
CA MET A 706 44.75 -10.34 -1.39
C MET A 706 44.71 -10.14 -2.89
N VAL A 707 44.46 -8.93 -3.32
CA VAL A 707 44.58 -8.50 -4.72
C VAL A 707 45.65 -7.40 -4.79
N TYR A 708 46.49 -7.47 -5.81
CA TYR A 708 47.64 -6.55 -5.95
C TYR A 708 47.98 -6.28 -7.41
N SER A 709 48.63 -5.13 -7.65
CA SER A 709 49.12 -4.78 -8.97
C SER A 709 50.43 -5.52 -9.30
N PRO A 710 50.54 -6.12 -10.48
CA PRO A 710 51.77 -6.81 -10.92
C PRO A 710 52.93 -5.87 -11.24
N GLU A 711 52.73 -4.56 -11.26
CA GLU A 711 53.78 -3.56 -11.58
C GLU A 711 54.89 -3.49 -10.53
N HIS A 712 54.68 -4.01 -9.34
CA HIS A 712 55.63 -3.97 -8.25
C HIS A 712 56.65 -5.11 -8.34
N LYS A 713 57.94 -4.81 -8.32
CA LYS A 713 59.04 -5.80 -8.32
C LYS A 713 59.06 -6.73 -7.10
N VAL A 714 58.49 -6.27 -5.98
CA VAL A 714 58.33 -7.04 -4.75
C VAL A 714 56.92 -6.80 -4.22
N VAL A 715 56.14 -7.87 -4.12
CA VAL A 715 54.85 -7.85 -3.45
C VAL A 715 55.00 -8.62 -2.14
N SER A 716 55.13 -7.92 -1.04
CA SER A 716 55.37 -8.56 0.28
C SER A 716 54.05 -8.82 0.99
N ALA A 717 53.87 -10.07 1.45
CA ALA A 717 52.75 -10.45 2.30
C ALA A 717 53.26 -10.86 3.68
N PHE A 718 52.49 -10.49 4.71
CA PHE A 718 52.69 -10.93 6.09
C PHE A 718 51.78 -12.13 6.35
N LEU A 719 52.30 -13.14 7.02
CA LEU A 719 51.61 -14.37 7.36
C LEU A 719 51.86 -14.73 8.82
N ALA A 720 50.76 -15.04 9.56
CA ALA A 720 50.84 -15.57 10.91
C ALA A 720 50.28 -17.00 10.98
N THR A 721 50.89 -17.83 11.84
CA THR A 721 50.49 -19.20 12.07
C THR A 721 49.83 -19.36 13.45
N GLN A 722 49.03 -20.43 13.63
CA GLN A 722 48.42 -20.78 14.89
C GLN A 722 49.43 -21.01 16.05
N ARG A 723 50.70 -21.26 15.70
CA ARG A 723 51.79 -21.43 16.68
C ARG A 723 52.51 -20.11 17.03
N GLY A 724 51.94 -18.98 16.64
CA GLY A 724 52.51 -17.65 16.90
C GLY A 724 53.76 -17.33 16.09
N ALA A 725 54.09 -18.12 15.06
CA ALA A 725 55.18 -17.80 14.14
C ALA A 725 54.65 -16.85 13.05
N VAL A 726 55.50 -15.86 12.73
CA VAL A 726 55.25 -14.84 11.72
C VAL A 726 56.30 -14.79 10.67
N LYS A 727 55.93 -14.43 9.46
CA LYS A 727 56.89 -14.19 8.37
C LYS A 727 56.38 -13.12 7.39
N ARG A 728 57.33 -12.50 6.72
CA ARG A 728 57.12 -11.70 5.52
C ARG A 728 57.84 -12.35 4.35
N PHE A 729 57.18 -12.52 3.23
CA PHE A 729 57.78 -13.16 2.02
C PHE A 729 57.27 -12.46 0.77
N ASN A 730 57.99 -12.65 -0.34
CA ASN A 730 57.58 -12.12 -1.63
C ASN A 730 56.60 -13.08 -2.31
N VAL A 731 55.38 -12.60 -2.56
CA VAL A 731 54.30 -13.40 -3.21
C VAL A 731 54.70 -13.83 -4.62
N LEU A 732 55.53 -13.03 -5.30
CA LEU A 732 56.02 -13.35 -6.65
C LEU A 732 56.87 -14.62 -6.72
N GLU A 733 57.37 -15.15 -5.58
CA GLU A 733 58.02 -16.46 -5.50
C GLU A 733 57.02 -17.62 -5.71
N VAL A 734 55.71 -17.36 -5.60
CA VAL A 734 54.69 -18.34 -5.93
C VAL A 734 54.44 -18.28 -7.45
N SER A 735 54.75 -19.33 -8.17
CA SER A 735 54.52 -19.36 -9.61
C SER A 735 53.05 -19.10 -9.96
N MET A 736 52.83 -18.32 -11.01
CA MET A 736 51.49 -18.06 -11.55
C MET A 736 50.88 -19.39 -12.05
N LEU A 737 49.67 -19.66 -11.67
CA LEU A 737 48.86 -20.80 -12.09
C LEU A 737 47.48 -20.29 -12.54
N THR A 738 46.66 -21.18 -13.05
CA THR A 738 45.27 -20.86 -13.37
C THR A 738 44.38 -21.03 -12.13
N ARG A 739 43.28 -20.34 -12.12
CA ARG A 739 42.23 -20.41 -11.07
C ARG A 739 41.83 -21.89 -10.83
N ALA A 740 41.33 -22.18 -9.66
CA ALA A 740 40.81 -23.50 -9.24
C ALA A 740 41.86 -24.61 -9.18
N LYS A 741 43.16 -24.29 -9.21
CA LYS A 741 44.24 -25.22 -8.86
C LYS A 741 44.44 -25.27 -7.35
N ARG A 742 45.27 -26.20 -6.85
CA ARG A 742 45.58 -26.34 -5.41
C ARG A 742 46.57 -25.29 -4.91
N GLY A 743 47.43 -24.81 -5.79
CA GLY A 743 48.56 -23.95 -5.45
C GLY A 743 49.80 -24.68 -4.98
N LEU A 744 50.75 -23.91 -4.50
CA LEU A 744 52.06 -24.37 -4.04
C LEU A 744 52.15 -24.19 -2.51
N MET A 745 53.00 -25.02 -1.86
CA MET A 745 53.25 -24.89 -0.42
C MET A 745 53.99 -23.58 -0.11
N VAL A 746 53.43 -22.81 0.81
CA VAL A 746 54.03 -21.56 1.36
C VAL A 746 54.51 -21.73 2.80
N LEU A 747 54.34 -22.88 3.37
CA LEU A 747 54.89 -23.32 4.66
C LEU A 747 55.50 -24.68 4.50
N ARG A 748 56.60 -24.95 5.24
CA ARG A 748 57.21 -26.28 5.30
C ARG A 748 56.35 -27.19 6.16
N GLU A 749 55.86 -28.28 5.62
CA GLU A 749 55.07 -29.27 6.37
C GLU A 749 55.96 -30.02 7.35
N LEU A 750 55.59 -29.98 8.62
CA LEU A 750 56.27 -30.75 9.67
C LEU A 750 55.51 -32.05 9.94
N LYS A 751 56.22 -33.13 10.25
CA LYS A 751 55.62 -34.45 10.52
C LYS A 751 54.79 -34.46 11.80
N SER A 752 55.18 -33.64 12.78
CA SER A 752 54.47 -33.45 14.04
C SER A 752 54.17 -31.95 14.26
N ASN A 753 52.96 -31.63 14.73
CA ASN A 753 52.52 -30.27 15.02
C ASN A 753 52.80 -29.27 13.88
N PRO A 754 52.24 -29.45 12.68
CA PRO A 754 52.51 -28.61 11.53
C PRO A 754 52.02 -27.18 11.77
N HIS A 755 52.68 -26.20 11.14
CA HIS A 755 52.20 -24.82 11.10
C HIS A 755 50.94 -24.72 10.22
N ARG A 756 49.99 -23.93 10.67
CA ARG A 756 48.71 -23.63 9.97
C ARG A 756 48.51 -22.13 9.89
N VAL A 757 48.14 -21.64 8.74
CA VAL A 757 47.92 -20.20 8.53
C VAL A 757 46.62 -19.78 9.24
N VAL A 758 46.68 -18.70 10.01
CA VAL A 758 45.52 -18.11 10.65
C VAL A 758 45.28 -16.69 10.19
N TYR A 759 46.26 -16.04 9.59
CA TYR A 759 46.15 -14.66 9.14
C TYR A 759 47.06 -14.39 7.94
N LEU A 760 46.54 -13.65 6.97
CA LEU A 760 47.30 -13.10 5.85
C LEU A 760 46.97 -11.59 5.79
N ASP A 761 48.00 -10.77 5.70
CA ASP A 761 47.87 -9.37 5.35
C ASP A 761 48.69 -9.08 4.09
N GLY A 762 48.07 -8.42 3.12
CA GLY A 762 48.63 -8.16 1.82
C GLY A 762 49.38 -6.84 1.72
N THR A 763 50.28 -6.76 0.77
CA THR A 763 50.97 -5.52 0.33
C THR A 763 51.35 -4.56 1.47
N VAL A 764 52.09 -5.07 2.45
CA VAL A 764 52.60 -4.28 3.53
C VAL A 764 53.59 -3.26 2.98
N THR A 765 53.17 -2.00 2.84
CA THR A 765 53.94 -0.92 2.26
C THR A 765 54.21 0.21 3.24
N SER A 766 53.44 0.32 4.31
CA SER A 766 53.52 1.38 5.30
C SER A 766 54.33 0.98 6.52
N LYS A 767 55.29 1.80 6.95
CA LYS A 767 56.02 1.67 8.21
C LYS A 767 55.17 1.92 9.43
N GLN A 768 53.95 2.43 9.23
CA GLN A 768 53.04 2.82 10.32
C GLN A 768 52.02 1.73 10.66
N GLU A 769 52.00 0.60 9.92
CA GLU A 769 51.11 -0.51 10.20
C GLU A 769 51.68 -1.38 11.32
N TYR A 770 50.81 -1.67 12.31
CA TYR A 770 51.09 -2.61 13.40
C TYR A 770 50.12 -3.79 13.34
N ILE A 771 50.62 -4.96 13.66
CA ILE A 771 49.81 -6.15 13.85
C ILE A 771 49.98 -6.61 15.29
N VAL A 772 48.88 -6.82 15.98
CA VAL A 772 48.81 -7.32 17.35
C VAL A 772 48.47 -8.81 17.29
N ILE A 773 49.35 -9.62 17.83
CA ILE A 773 49.13 -11.06 17.92
C ILE A 773 48.98 -11.43 19.40
N SER A 774 47.89 -12.14 19.73
CA SER A 774 47.61 -12.54 21.10
C SER A 774 47.37 -14.03 21.21
N THR A 775 47.85 -14.62 22.31
CA THR A 775 47.57 -15.99 22.78
C THR A 775 46.96 -15.92 24.19
N ASN A 776 46.81 -17.08 24.86
CA ASN A 776 46.23 -17.19 26.23
C ASN A 776 47.16 -16.58 27.32
N GLY A 777 47.61 -15.38 27.19
CA GLY A 777 48.42 -14.73 28.23
C GLY A 777 49.64 -13.94 27.69
N GLU A 778 49.87 -13.99 26.39
CA GLU A 778 50.93 -13.22 25.75
C GLU A 778 50.39 -12.37 24.62
N ILE A 779 50.74 -11.08 24.60
CA ILE A 779 50.35 -10.13 23.54
C ILE A 779 51.60 -9.50 23.01
N LYS A 780 51.79 -9.50 21.72
CA LYS A 780 52.90 -8.82 21.05
C LYS A 780 52.43 -7.96 19.90
N GLU A 781 53.04 -6.80 19.78
CA GLU A 781 52.85 -5.92 18.63
C GLU A 781 54.07 -6.04 17.72
N ILE A 782 53.86 -6.08 16.44
CA ILE A 782 54.94 -6.17 15.43
C ILE A 782 54.61 -5.26 14.25
N ARG A 783 55.63 -4.59 13.74
CA ARG A 783 55.55 -3.93 12.45
C ARG A 783 55.94 -4.93 11.37
N PRO A 784 55.05 -5.27 10.43
CA PRO A 784 55.44 -6.23 9.37
C PRO A 784 56.65 -5.81 8.57
N MET A 785 56.87 -4.47 8.40
CA MET A 785 58.03 -3.95 7.66
C MET A 785 59.38 -4.18 8.36
N ASP A 786 59.37 -4.41 9.67
CA ASP A 786 60.61 -4.72 10.43
C ASP A 786 61.07 -6.17 10.23
N LEU A 787 60.18 -7.03 9.69
CA LEU A 787 60.55 -8.41 9.34
C LEU A 787 61.35 -8.45 8.02
N SER A 788 62.48 -9.17 8.04
CA SER A 788 63.20 -9.52 6.80
C SER A 788 62.35 -10.40 5.90
N LEU A 789 62.51 -10.23 4.58
CA LEU A 789 61.91 -11.15 3.61
C LEU A 789 62.55 -12.55 3.75
N VAL A 790 61.76 -13.59 3.87
CA VAL A 790 62.22 -14.97 3.98
C VAL A 790 61.69 -15.78 2.79
N ASP A 791 62.35 -16.93 2.56
CA ASP A 791 61.95 -17.90 1.54
C ASP A 791 60.43 -18.29 1.65
N ARG A 792 59.79 -18.49 0.52
CA ARG A 792 58.39 -18.88 0.42
C ARG A 792 58.04 -20.07 1.34
N THR A 793 58.92 -21.09 1.44
CA THR A 793 58.65 -22.31 2.22
C THR A 793 59.07 -22.19 3.69
N SER A 794 59.63 -21.09 4.15
CA SER A 794 59.96 -20.85 5.55
C SER A 794 58.72 -20.90 6.44
N ASN A 795 58.84 -21.44 7.64
CA ASN A 795 57.76 -21.39 8.65
C ASN A 795 57.76 -20.08 9.48
N GLY A 796 58.70 -19.15 9.17
CA GLY A 796 58.82 -17.89 9.86
C GLY A 796 59.57 -17.98 11.19
N SER A 797 59.55 -16.84 11.93
CA SER A 797 60.17 -16.74 13.25
C SER A 797 59.10 -16.82 14.32
N ALA A 798 59.36 -17.53 15.41
CA ALA A 798 58.46 -17.55 16.57
C ALA A 798 58.42 -16.15 17.20
N LEU A 799 57.28 -15.49 17.21
CA LEU A 799 57.07 -14.21 17.88
C LEU A 799 56.60 -14.43 19.31
N LEU A 800 55.81 -15.45 19.52
CA LEU A 800 55.25 -15.88 20.80
C LEU A 800 55.91 -17.20 21.20
N ASN A 801 56.07 -17.45 22.49
CA ASN A 801 56.63 -18.72 22.98
C ASN A 801 55.69 -19.88 22.59
N ASP A 802 56.26 -20.97 22.07
CA ASP A 802 55.57 -22.16 21.57
C ASP A 802 55.07 -23.02 22.74
N THR A 803 54.23 -22.47 23.60
CA THR A 803 53.62 -23.19 24.70
C THR A 803 52.13 -23.25 24.47
N ASP A 804 51.56 -24.41 24.13
CA ASP A 804 50.11 -24.72 24.06
C ASP A 804 49.16 -23.62 23.54
N GLY A 805 49.72 -22.46 23.15
CA GLY A 805 49.01 -21.29 22.74
C GLY A 805 48.77 -21.26 21.27
N LEU A 806 47.61 -21.70 20.85
CA LEU A 806 47.06 -21.33 19.54
C LEU A 806 46.90 -19.80 19.48
N THR A 807 47.43 -19.18 18.43
CA THR A 807 47.17 -17.77 18.16
C THR A 807 45.66 -17.54 18.12
N LYS A 808 45.14 -16.77 19.07
CA LYS A 808 43.71 -16.58 19.24
C LYS A 808 43.18 -15.37 18.48
N THR A 809 43.99 -14.32 18.41
CA THR A 809 43.56 -13.05 17.81
C THR A 809 44.70 -12.41 17.06
N VAL A 810 44.49 -12.02 15.84
CA VAL A 810 45.38 -11.16 15.06
C VAL A 810 44.56 -9.93 14.68
N LEU A 811 45.01 -8.75 15.12
CA LEU A 811 44.36 -7.46 14.87
C LEU A 811 45.35 -6.56 14.14
N LYS A 812 44.86 -5.80 13.18
CA LYS A 812 45.60 -4.75 12.48
C LYS A 812 45.29 -3.41 13.12
N LYS A 813 46.33 -2.69 13.53
CA LYS A 813 46.23 -1.31 14.04
C LYS A 813 46.86 -0.36 13.04
N PHE A 814 46.17 0.73 12.76
CA PHE A 814 46.68 1.81 11.94
C PHE A 814 47.16 2.96 12.87
N VAL A 815 48.29 3.56 12.54
CA VAL A 815 48.68 4.87 13.08
C VAL A 815 48.20 5.89 12.06
N TYR A 816 47.28 6.74 12.49
CA TYR A 816 46.74 7.79 11.64
C TYR A 816 47.74 8.94 11.56
N ASP A 817 48.14 9.35 10.36
CA ASP A 817 48.80 10.63 10.14
C ASP A 817 47.77 11.76 10.22
N PHE A 818 47.93 12.66 11.16
CA PHE A 818 47.09 13.85 11.41
C PHE A 818 47.49 15.02 10.55
#